data_83b1c929919ddb43ee953ea47f75178d
#
_entry.id   83b1c929919ddb43ee953ea47f75178d
#
_cell.length_a   1.000
_cell.length_b   1.000
_cell.length_c   1.000
_cell.angle_alpha   90.00
_cell.angle_beta   90.00
_cell.angle_gamma   90.00
#
_symmetry.space_group_name_H-M   'P 1'
#
loop_
_entity.id
_entity.type
_entity.pdbx_description
1 polymer ?
#
loop_
_entity_poly.entity_id
_entity_poly.type
_entity_poly.pdbx_seq_one_letter_code
_entity_poly.pdbx_strand_id
1 'polypeptide(L)'
;MTIATRSTHRRILGTRAITVVGVMLVTGATASGVMGQRHAGLVEWPYVGADQANTRSSASDAVTPANVDQLRVAWTWRPEERAREEFGTVPGSFTSTPIMIDDTVFVSTNYNRLAALDPRTGDVRWVFDPRAYEDGMPALGGGFRHRGVTTWRDGDDLRIFLASRFRLFSLDATTGAVVDSFGDEGVVDLSRDLIWPIDRSHFEFNAAPVVYKDLVIVGSAVGDRVIYRRTPPGDVRAYDARTGALVWSFHTVPQEGEFGSQTWENEAWRYTGATNVWAGMTVDEANELVFLPVGNPTNSYYGGQRLGDNLFAESLVALDANTGERAWHFQIVHHGLWDYDLPTQPMLMPITVDGRSIDAVAQLTKQGLTFVFDRVTGEPVWPIEERAVPPSDVPGEIASPTQPFPTRPPAVLPTTGMALDDAFDLTPELQAAARDAMGQFRIGPLYTPPSLEGSLVRPGGGGAVNWGGGAYDADTGFLYVKTSNVAAVMTLAQFDPSTTTNPFADTNDPGYVAYDTARGGRPTFEGSLPLNKPPYAFLVAIDLNSGTIAWRVPFGRGSERLRTHAGLAAVDLPDRLGTPGAPGAIVTKGGLVFAGGGEDALYAFDKRTGREVWSGALTERSTATPMTYQTSTGRQFVLIATGSGRNQELVAFAPPE
;
A
#
# COMPACT_ATOMS: atom_id res chain seq x y z
N MET A 1 -67.06 9.79 9.07
CA MET A 1 -67.57 10.62 10.16
C MET A 1 -66.47 11.63 10.44
N THR A 2 -66.38 12.66 9.65
CA THR A 2 -66.95 14.02 9.72
C THR A 2 -66.90 14.61 11.11
N ILE A 3 -66.12 15.68 11.30
CA ILE A 3 -66.42 17.11 11.43
C ILE A 3 -65.12 17.78 11.91
N ALA A 4 -64.41 18.62 11.28
CA ALA A 4 -64.45 19.99 10.83
C ALA A 4 -65.03 21.04 11.84
N THR A 5 -64.24 22.09 12.11
CA THR A 5 -64.61 23.53 12.13
C THR A 5 -63.44 24.33 12.70
N ARG A 6 -62.79 25.23 11.90
CA ARG A 6 -63.01 26.69 11.62
C ARG A 6 -62.91 27.57 12.88
N SER A 7 -62.04 28.49 12.84
CA SER A 7 -61.83 29.88 12.33
C SER A 7 -61.86 30.87 13.51
N THR A 8 -61.11 31.97 13.57
CA THR A 8 -61.32 33.24 12.88
C THR A 8 -60.23 34.27 13.24
N HIS A 9 -60.02 35.13 12.28
CA HIS A 9 -59.27 36.38 12.27
C HIS A 9 -59.36 37.32 13.46
N ARG A 10 -58.29 38.13 13.70
CA ARG A 10 -58.38 39.61 13.65
C ARG A 10 -57.03 40.29 13.44
N ARG A 11 -56.98 41.16 12.45
CA ARG A 11 -56.01 42.23 12.22
C ARG A 11 -56.11 43.30 13.26
N ILE A 12 -55.02 44.11 13.46
CA ILE A 12 -55.02 45.59 13.43
C ILE A 12 -53.56 46.07 13.56
N LEU A 13 -53.09 46.80 12.51
CA LEU A 13 -52.30 48.03 12.42
C LEU A 13 -51.38 48.41 13.62
N GLY A 14 -50.07 48.51 13.50
CA GLY A 14 -49.41 49.61 12.77
C GLY A 14 -48.69 50.53 13.73
N THR A 15 -47.39 50.69 13.69
CA THR A 15 -46.73 51.99 13.75
C THR A 15 -45.21 51.85 13.48
N ARG A 16 -44.74 52.84 12.78
CA ARG A 16 -43.33 53.09 12.33
C ARG A 16 -42.41 53.28 13.54
N ALA A 17 -41.16 52.81 13.47
CA ALA A 17 -40.05 53.77 13.32
C ALA A 17 -38.71 53.20 13.81
N ILE A 18 -37.71 53.68 13.11
CA ILE A 18 -36.32 53.95 13.50
C ILE A 18 -35.37 52.74 13.47
N THR A 19 -34.67 52.69 12.34
CA THR A 19 -33.40 51.98 12.11
C THR A 19 -32.32 52.57 12.99
N VAL A 20 -31.77 51.77 13.90
CA VAL A 20 -30.45 52.00 14.49
C VAL A 20 -29.55 50.87 14.01
N VAL A 21 -28.62 51.21 13.14
CA VAL A 21 -27.53 50.32 12.70
C VAL A 21 -26.53 50.23 13.85
N GLY A 22 -26.63 49.19 14.63
CA GLY A 22 -25.62 48.77 15.60
C GLY A 22 -24.61 47.88 14.88
N VAL A 23 -23.43 48.41 14.58
CA VAL A 23 -22.29 47.61 14.16
C VAL A 23 -21.83 46.81 15.38
N MET A 24 -22.20 45.54 15.47
CA MET A 24 -21.56 44.58 16.39
C MET A 24 -20.21 44.19 15.76
N LEU A 25 -19.14 44.72 16.30
CA LEU A 25 -17.82 44.13 16.15
C LEU A 25 -17.82 42.77 16.90
N VAL A 26 -17.95 41.69 16.13
CA VAL A 26 -17.62 40.37 16.62
C VAL A 26 -16.10 40.26 16.64
N THR A 27 -15.50 40.47 17.81
CA THR A 27 -14.11 40.07 18.05
C THR A 27 -14.06 38.56 18.07
N GLY A 28 -13.76 37.95 16.93
CA GLY A 28 -13.39 36.55 16.84
C GLY A 28 -12.08 36.36 17.62
N ALA A 29 -12.16 35.70 18.75
CA ALA A 29 -10.98 35.17 19.42
C ALA A 29 -10.46 34.03 18.53
N THR A 30 -9.49 34.31 17.68
CA THR A 30 -8.68 33.29 17.04
C THR A 30 -7.87 32.61 18.13
N ALA A 31 -8.16 31.35 18.40
CA ALA A 31 -7.25 30.50 19.14
C ALA A 31 -5.96 30.38 18.31
N SER A 32 -4.99 31.27 18.62
CA SER A 32 -3.63 31.12 18.13
C SER A 32 -3.00 29.95 18.87
N GLY A 33 -3.14 28.74 18.28
CA GLY A 33 -2.22 27.66 18.58
C GLY A 33 -0.81 28.17 18.29
N VAL A 34 0.10 27.96 19.21
CA VAL A 34 1.53 28.25 19.07
C VAL A 34 2.06 27.39 17.92
N MET A 35 1.94 27.85 16.68
CA MET A 35 2.74 27.32 15.58
C MET A 35 4.16 27.83 15.82
N GLY A 36 5.07 26.92 16.16
CA GLY A 36 6.50 27.19 16.15
C GLY A 36 6.86 27.95 14.86
N GLN A 37 7.78 28.88 14.94
CA GLN A 37 8.23 29.68 13.80
C GLN A 37 8.65 28.73 12.67
N ARG A 38 7.80 28.53 11.67
CA ARG A 38 8.18 27.83 10.44
C ARG A 38 9.26 28.69 9.78
N HIS A 39 10.47 28.18 9.71
CA HIS A 39 11.55 28.81 8.96
C HIS A 39 11.10 28.91 7.49
N ALA A 40 11.16 30.12 6.93
CA ALA A 40 10.84 30.33 5.52
C ALA A 40 11.77 29.41 4.68
N GLY A 41 11.17 28.51 3.88
CA GLY A 41 11.88 27.56 3.02
C GLY A 41 11.92 26.12 3.51
N LEU A 42 11.54 25.81 4.75
CA LEU A 42 11.46 24.41 5.24
C LEU A 42 10.21 23.71 4.66
N VAL A 43 10.41 22.55 4.05
CA VAL A 43 9.33 21.63 3.66
C VAL A 43 9.65 20.26 4.23
N GLU A 44 8.83 19.81 5.14
CA GLU A 44 8.96 18.52 5.80
C GLU A 44 8.27 17.38 5.03
N TRP A 45 8.54 16.15 5.46
CA TRP A 45 7.88 14.92 5.02
C TRP A 45 7.52 14.10 6.28
N PRO A 46 6.51 14.53 7.05
CA PRO A 46 6.28 14.02 8.41
C PRO A 46 5.62 12.64 8.48
N TYR A 47 5.10 12.12 7.35
CA TYR A 47 4.46 10.82 7.24
C TYR A 47 5.06 10.03 6.08
N VAL A 48 4.98 8.70 6.11
CA VAL A 48 5.42 7.82 4.99
C VAL A 48 4.78 8.23 3.66
N GLY A 49 3.52 8.68 3.71
CA GLY A 49 2.77 9.18 2.55
C GLY A 49 2.85 10.69 2.33
N ALA A 50 3.84 11.40 2.86
CA ALA A 50 4.00 12.85 2.89
C ALA A 50 3.07 13.54 3.90
N ASP A 51 1.81 13.18 3.92
CA ASP A 51 0.76 13.70 4.79
C ASP A 51 -0.16 12.56 5.27
N GLN A 52 -1.10 12.87 6.16
CA GLN A 52 -2.07 11.88 6.66
C GLN A 52 -3.04 11.41 5.58
N ALA A 53 -3.25 12.20 4.53
CA ALA A 53 -4.08 11.85 3.38
C ALA A 53 -3.36 10.89 2.40
N ASN A 54 -2.07 10.60 2.63
CA ASN A 54 -1.22 9.77 1.79
C ASN A 54 -1.13 10.26 0.34
N THR A 55 -1.06 11.58 0.15
CA THR A 55 -1.00 12.16 -1.21
C THR A 55 0.33 11.91 -1.91
N ARG A 56 1.41 11.65 -1.16
CA ARG A 56 2.79 11.55 -1.64
C ARG A 56 3.21 12.74 -2.50
N SER A 57 2.67 13.90 -2.14
CA SER A 57 2.91 15.19 -2.77
C SER A 57 3.73 16.08 -1.85
N SER A 58 4.70 16.78 -2.41
CA SER A 58 5.53 17.75 -1.68
C SER A 58 5.33 19.15 -2.19
N ALA A 59 5.25 20.09 -1.27
CA ALA A 59 5.25 21.52 -1.58
C ALA A 59 6.62 22.04 -2.06
N SER A 60 7.67 21.20 -2.08
CA SER A 60 9.00 21.57 -2.58
C SER A 60 8.96 21.95 -4.05
N ASP A 61 9.54 23.08 -4.40
CA ASP A 61 9.62 23.63 -5.76
C ASP A 61 11.03 24.11 -6.16
N ALA A 62 12.04 23.81 -5.35
CA ALA A 62 13.42 24.19 -5.64
C ALA A 62 14.03 23.37 -6.80
N VAL A 63 13.61 22.10 -6.96
CA VAL A 63 14.01 21.26 -8.09
C VAL A 63 12.84 21.17 -9.08
N THR A 64 13.13 21.55 -10.32
CA THR A 64 12.18 21.68 -11.44
C THR A 64 12.72 20.98 -12.69
N PRO A 65 11.92 20.78 -13.76
CA PRO A 65 12.43 20.26 -15.03
C PRO A 65 13.61 21.08 -15.64
N ALA A 66 13.76 22.33 -15.23
CA ALA A 66 14.82 23.21 -15.76
C ALA A 66 16.18 23.05 -15.06
N ASN A 67 16.21 22.45 -13.86
CA ASN A 67 17.44 22.32 -13.07
C ASN A 67 17.63 20.92 -12.45
N VAL A 68 16.76 19.97 -12.75
CA VAL A 68 16.85 18.60 -12.23
C VAL A 68 18.14 17.88 -12.63
N ASP A 69 18.75 18.28 -13.74
CA ASP A 69 20.04 17.80 -14.21
C ASP A 69 21.21 18.16 -13.28
N GLN A 70 21.00 19.09 -12.36
CA GLN A 70 21.97 19.47 -11.33
C GLN A 70 21.98 18.52 -10.13
N LEU A 71 20.99 17.64 -9.99
CA LEU A 71 20.96 16.66 -8.89
C LEU A 71 22.19 15.76 -8.92
N ARG A 72 22.84 15.66 -7.76
CA ARG A 72 23.99 14.77 -7.51
C ARG A 72 23.77 14.09 -6.16
N VAL A 73 24.44 12.96 -5.93
CA VAL A 73 24.49 12.34 -4.60
C VAL A 73 25.10 13.33 -3.62
N ALA A 74 24.33 13.78 -2.66
CA ALA A 74 24.76 14.68 -1.58
C ALA A 74 25.36 13.89 -0.43
N TRP A 75 24.71 12.80 -0.04
CA TRP A 75 25.18 11.88 0.97
C TRP A 75 24.59 10.48 0.78
N THR A 76 25.22 9.50 1.40
CA THR A 76 24.77 8.09 1.46
C THR A 76 24.96 7.57 2.87
N TRP A 77 23.91 6.97 3.42
CA TRP A 77 23.98 6.28 4.69
C TRP A 77 23.81 4.76 4.50
N ARG A 78 24.60 3.96 5.26
CA ARG A 78 24.57 2.50 5.26
C ARG A 78 24.19 1.98 6.64
N PRO A 79 23.11 1.20 6.77
CA PRO A 79 22.72 0.61 8.07
C PRO A 79 23.68 -0.50 8.55
N GLU A 80 24.56 -1.01 7.68
CA GLU A 80 25.57 -2.05 7.94
C GLU A 80 24.99 -3.34 8.55
N GLU A 81 23.77 -3.69 8.14
CA GLU A 81 23.14 -4.92 8.60
C GLU A 81 23.75 -6.16 7.92
N ARG A 82 23.89 -7.23 8.70
CA ARG A 82 24.51 -8.50 8.26
C ARG A 82 23.67 -9.67 8.76
N ALA A 83 23.88 -10.83 8.14
CA ALA A 83 23.32 -12.09 8.63
C ALA A 83 23.71 -12.30 10.11
N ARG A 84 22.75 -12.79 10.88
CA ARG A 84 22.90 -13.17 12.28
C ARG A 84 22.79 -14.69 12.36
N GLU A 85 23.94 -15.35 12.16
CA GLU A 85 24.00 -16.82 12.09
C GLU A 85 23.50 -17.48 13.37
N GLU A 86 23.76 -16.83 14.51
CA GLU A 86 23.33 -17.27 15.85
C GLU A 86 21.79 -17.35 16.00
N PHE A 87 21.04 -16.60 15.20
CA PHE A 87 19.58 -16.60 15.17
C PHE A 87 19.02 -17.17 13.86
N GLY A 88 19.89 -17.59 12.93
CA GLY A 88 19.48 -18.10 11.62
C GLY A 88 18.81 -17.03 10.73
N THR A 89 19.13 -15.73 10.90
CA THR A 89 18.44 -14.63 10.22
C THR A 89 19.33 -13.89 9.24
N VAL A 90 18.71 -13.40 8.17
CA VAL A 90 19.35 -12.55 7.15
C VAL A 90 18.48 -11.32 6.88
N PRO A 91 19.09 -10.13 6.68
CA PRO A 91 18.32 -8.94 6.33
C PRO A 91 17.75 -9.07 4.91
N GLY A 92 16.51 -8.61 4.71
CA GLY A 92 15.82 -8.64 3.42
C GLY A 92 16.12 -7.43 2.54
N SER A 93 15.13 -6.93 1.80
CA SER A 93 15.23 -5.72 0.95
C SER A 93 14.98 -4.45 1.76
N PHE A 94 15.72 -3.39 1.50
CA PHE A 94 15.57 -2.11 2.19
C PHE A 94 14.39 -1.32 1.59
N THR A 95 13.19 -1.53 2.17
CA THR A 95 11.92 -1.03 1.62
C THR A 95 11.35 0.20 2.33
N SER A 96 12.08 0.76 3.29
CA SER A 96 11.62 1.88 4.10
C SER A 96 11.55 3.18 3.29
N THR A 97 10.45 3.89 3.44
CA THR A 97 10.35 5.31 3.10
C THR A 97 10.61 6.11 4.38
N PRO A 98 11.68 6.92 4.45
CA PRO A 98 11.96 7.74 5.62
C PRO A 98 10.88 8.81 5.83
N ILE A 99 10.83 9.37 7.04
CA ILE A 99 10.11 10.62 7.33
C ILE A 99 11.12 11.71 7.72
N MET A 100 10.76 12.97 7.50
CA MET A 100 11.57 14.12 7.92
C MET A 100 10.68 15.09 8.68
N ILE A 101 11.00 15.29 9.96
CA ILE A 101 10.28 16.17 10.87
C ILE A 101 11.27 16.79 11.87
N ASP A 102 11.06 18.06 12.26
CA ASP A 102 11.91 18.78 13.20
C ASP A 102 13.41 18.68 12.85
N ASP A 103 13.74 18.94 11.57
CA ASP A 103 15.12 18.89 11.06
C ASP A 103 15.83 17.55 11.31
N THR A 104 15.08 16.43 11.34
CA THR A 104 15.62 15.08 11.54
C THR A 104 14.99 14.10 10.55
N VAL A 105 15.81 13.29 9.88
CA VAL A 105 15.36 12.17 9.07
C VAL A 105 15.30 10.91 9.93
N PHE A 106 14.15 10.28 10.00
CA PHE A 106 13.96 9.00 10.68
C PHE A 106 13.76 7.89 9.65
N VAL A 107 14.55 6.83 9.74
CA VAL A 107 14.52 5.72 8.82
C VAL A 107 14.60 4.38 9.56
N SER A 108 13.63 3.51 9.28
CA SER A 108 13.67 2.13 9.78
C SER A 108 14.44 1.23 8.81
N THR A 109 15.15 0.25 9.32
CA THR A 109 15.94 -0.71 8.54
C THR A 109 15.23 -2.06 8.41
N ASN A 110 15.84 -3.01 7.72
CA ASN A 110 15.27 -4.34 7.54
C ASN A 110 15.09 -5.10 8.85
N TYR A 111 16.09 -5.08 9.72
CA TYR A 111 15.99 -5.65 11.08
C TYR A 111 15.13 -4.79 12.02
N ASN A 112 14.33 -3.87 11.45
CA ASN A 112 13.45 -2.94 12.17
C ASN A 112 14.20 -2.00 13.12
N ARG A 113 15.53 -1.82 12.96
CA ARG A 113 16.26 -0.77 13.68
C ARG A 113 15.75 0.59 13.20
N LEU A 114 15.73 1.57 14.07
CA LEU A 114 15.35 2.95 13.73
C LEU A 114 16.56 3.85 13.90
N ALA A 115 16.92 4.59 12.86
CA ALA A 115 17.99 5.59 12.88
C ALA A 115 17.42 7.00 12.74
N ALA A 116 17.96 7.95 13.50
CA ALA A 116 17.79 9.38 13.32
C ALA A 116 19.05 9.96 12.67
N LEU A 117 18.87 10.66 11.56
CA LEU A 117 19.97 11.19 10.75
C LEU A 117 19.86 12.70 10.61
N ASP A 118 20.99 13.38 10.47
CA ASP A 118 21.04 14.78 10.04
C ASP A 118 20.58 14.88 8.58
N PRO A 119 19.58 15.73 8.25
CA PRO A 119 19.02 15.80 6.90
C PRO A 119 19.99 16.36 5.85
N ARG A 120 21.06 17.06 6.24
CA ARG A 120 22.02 17.69 5.34
C ARG A 120 23.22 16.80 5.00
N THR A 121 23.64 15.95 5.97
CA THR A 121 24.87 15.18 5.87
C THR A 121 24.66 13.66 5.90
N GLY A 122 23.50 13.19 6.40
CA GLY A 122 23.24 11.78 6.65
C GLY A 122 23.96 11.23 7.90
N ASP A 123 24.60 12.10 8.69
CA ASP A 123 25.27 11.69 9.94
C ASP A 123 24.26 11.15 10.95
N VAL A 124 24.63 10.06 11.60
CA VAL A 124 23.78 9.40 12.60
C VAL A 124 23.74 10.21 13.89
N ARG A 125 22.54 10.60 14.32
CA ARG A 125 22.29 11.22 15.63
C ARG A 125 22.13 10.14 16.71
N TRP A 126 21.32 9.13 16.44
CA TRP A 126 21.13 7.95 17.30
C TRP A 126 20.56 6.76 16.49
N VAL A 127 20.67 5.57 17.06
CA VAL A 127 20.07 4.34 16.53
C VAL A 127 19.43 3.57 17.68
N PHE A 128 18.18 3.14 17.49
CA PHE A 128 17.49 2.18 18.36
C PHE A 128 17.48 0.81 17.69
N ASP A 129 17.74 -0.27 18.45
CA ASP A 129 17.70 -1.65 17.96
C ASP A 129 16.66 -2.46 18.76
N PRO A 130 15.48 -2.80 18.17
CA PRO A 130 14.46 -3.62 18.82
C PRO A 130 14.84 -5.10 18.91
N ARG A 131 16.01 -5.50 18.37
CA ARG A 131 16.53 -6.87 18.32
C ARG A 131 15.56 -7.85 17.63
N ALA A 132 14.89 -7.40 16.56
CA ALA A 132 13.90 -8.17 15.81
C ALA A 132 14.43 -9.50 15.27
N TYR A 133 15.75 -9.58 15.00
CA TYR A 133 16.43 -10.78 14.52
C TYR A 133 16.47 -11.93 15.55
N GLU A 134 16.29 -11.65 16.84
CA GLU A 134 16.26 -12.68 17.90
C GLU A 134 14.97 -13.51 17.87
N ASP A 135 13.89 -12.98 17.26
CA ASP A 135 12.63 -13.69 17.09
C ASP A 135 12.65 -14.68 15.90
N GLY A 136 13.80 -14.91 15.27
CA GLY A 136 13.96 -15.78 14.11
C GLY A 136 13.48 -15.14 12.78
N MET A 137 13.58 -15.89 11.68
CA MET A 137 13.14 -15.42 10.36
C MET A 137 11.63 -15.22 10.32
N PRO A 138 11.15 -14.08 9.74
CA PRO A 138 9.73 -13.91 9.47
C PRO A 138 9.21 -14.99 8.51
N ALA A 139 8.02 -15.51 8.77
CA ALA A 139 7.34 -16.48 7.90
C ALA A 139 6.84 -15.84 6.59
N LEU A 140 6.80 -14.52 6.51
CA LEU A 140 6.38 -13.80 5.30
C LEU A 140 7.38 -13.99 4.16
N GLY A 141 6.86 -14.29 2.98
CA GLY A 141 7.62 -14.58 1.77
C GLY A 141 8.50 -13.42 1.27
N GLY A 142 9.59 -13.12 1.94
CA GLY A 142 10.52 -12.06 1.59
C GLY A 142 11.42 -11.63 2.74
N GLY A 143 11.31 -12.32 3.88
CA GLY A 143 12.14 -12.09 5.05
C GLY A 143 11.90 -10.73 5.70
N PHE A 144 12.87 -10.27 6.44
CA PHE A 144 12.80 -9.00 7.15
C PHE A 144 12.56 -7.82 6.20
N ARG A 145 11.51 -7.05 6.48
CA ARG A 145 11.14 -5.81 5.77
C ARG A 145 10.50 -4.85 6.76
N HIS A 146 10.73 -3.58 6.54
CA HIS A 146 10.03 -2.53 7.25
C HIS A 146 9.81 -1.35 6.32
N ARG A 147 8.63 -0.68 6.39
CA ARG A 147 8.27 0.36 5.41
C ARG A 147 8.25 1.75 5.98
N GLY A 148 8.42 1.92 7.29
CA GLY A 148 8.48 3.24 7.91
C GLY A 148 7.88 3.27 9.31
N VAL A 149 7.91 4.43 9.91
CA VAL A 149 7.43 4.74 11.26
C VAL A 149 6.44 5.89 11.22
N THR A 150 5.75 6.12 12.33
CA THR A 150 4.89 7.30 12.50
C THR A 150 5.27 8.08 13.75
N THR A 151 4.85 9.33 13.80
CA THR A 151 5.10 10.22 14.94
C THR A 151 3.79 10.63 15.61
N TRP A 152 3.88 10.96 16.89
CA TRP A 152 2.82 11.56 17.69
C TRP A 152 3.42 12.67 18.55
N ARG A 153 2.67 13.76 18.73
CA ARG A 153 3.14 14.93 19.47
C ARG A 153 2.17 15.34 20.55
N ASP A 154 2.68 15.57 21.76
CA ASP A 154 1.96 16.20 22.85
C ASP A 154 2.78 17.39 23.39
N GLY A 155 2.41 18.60 23.00
CA GLY A 155 3.23 19.78 23.27
C GLY A 155 4.61 19.69 22.64
N ASP A 156 5.66 19.73 23.50
CA ASP A 156 7.05 19.59 23.08
C ASP A 156 7.53 18.13 23.02
N ASP A 157 6.74 17.18 23.53
CA ASP A 157 7.04 15.74 23.50
C ASP A 157 6.71 15.17 22.11
N LEU A 158 7.75 14.85 21.33
CA LEU A 158 7.63 14.15 20.05
C LEU A 158 8.05 12.70 20.23
N ARG A 159 7.13 11.78 19.97
CA ARG A 159 7.37 10.34 20.03
C ARG A 159 7.33 9.71 18.63
N ILE A 160 8.08 8.63 18.49
CA ILE A 160 8.05 7.79 17.30
C ILE A 160 7.51 6.43 17.69
N PHE A 161 6.53 5.94 16.93
CA PHE A 161 6.00 4.60 17.08
C PHE A 161 6.61 3.68 16.03
N LEU A 162 7.28 2.63 16.50
CA LEU A 162 7.89 1.58 15.71
C LEU A 162 7.18 0.25 15.99
N ALA A 163 6.49 -0.30 14.99
CA ALA A 163 5.98 -1.65 15.04
C ALA A 163 7.05 -2.62 14.53
N SER A 164 7.49 -3.56 15.37
CA SER A 164 8.57 -4.49 15.04
C SER A 164 8.22 -5.90 15.48
N ARG A 165 8.14 -6.82 14.54
CA ARG A 165 7.62 -8.17 14.77
C ARG A 165 6.23 -8.08 15.39
N PHE A 166 6.01 -8.58 16.57
CA PHE A 166 4.75 -8.50 17.32
C PHE A 166 4.79 -7.45 18.45
N ARG A 167 5.68 -6.45 18.39
CA ARG A 167 5.87 -5.42 19.42
C ARG A 167 5.64 -4.03 18.85
N LEU A 168 4.99 -3.15 19.62
CA LEU A 168 4.87 -1.72 19.33
C LEU A 168 5.68 -0.95 20.39
N PHE A 169 6.68 -0.22 19.92
CA PHE A 169 7.56 0.61 20.74
C PHE A 169 7.13 2.08 20.65
N SER A 170 7.24 2.80 21.78
CA SER A 170 7.18 4.26 21.84
C SER A 170 8.57 4.79 22.18
N LEU A 171 9.14 5.63 21.30
CA LEU A 171 10.49 6.17 21.44
C LEU A 171 10.46 7.69 21.51
N ASP A 172 11.27 8.27 22.37
CA ASP A 172 11.57 9.72 22.36
C ASP A 172 12.32 10.08 21.07
N ALA A 173 11.78 11.02 20.29
CA ALA A 173 12.34 11.35 18.97
C ALA A 173 13.72 12.03 19.04
N THR A 174 14.04 12.68 20.15
CA THR A 174 15.31 13.41 20.32
C THR A 174 16.45 12.45 20.66
N THR A 175 16.18 11.45 21.49
CA THR A 175 17.22 10.59 22.08
C THR A 175 17.20 9.15 21.55
N GLY A 176 16.07 8.69 20.99
CA GLY A 176 15.86 7.29 20.64
C GLY A 176 15.61 6.38 21.84
N ALA A 177 15.48 6.92 23.03
CA ALA A 177 15.19 6.15 24.23
C ALA A 177 13.74 5.67 24.24
N VAL A 178 13.52 4.49 24.79
CA VAL A 178 12.17 3.93 25.00
C VAL A 178 11.44 4.80 26.04
N VAL A 179 10.16 5.06 25.82
CA VAL A 179 9.31 5.83 26.74
C VAL A 179 8.64 4.88 27.73
N ASP A 180 9.22 4.72 28.93
CA ASP A 180 8.85 3.71 29.94
C ASP A 180 7.35 3.73 30.33
N SER A 181 6.66 4.87 30.21
CA SER A 181 5.25 5.02 30.54
C SER A 181 4.28 4.37 29.53
N PHE A 182 4.80 3.88 28.38
CA PHE A 182 4.01 3.28 27.32
C PHE A 182 4.06 1.74 27.43
N GLY A 183 2.91 1.10 27.62
CA GLY A 183 2.80 -0.35 27.74
C GLY A 183 3.56 -0.92 28.94
N ASP A 184 4.31 -1.97 28.71
CA ASP A 184 5.20 -2.62 29.69
C ASP A 184 6.64 -2.18 29.37
N GLU A 185 7.20 -1.28 30.18
CA GLU A 185 8.54 -0.71 29.97
C GLU A 185 8.76 -0.16 28.53
N GLY A 186 7.76 0.58 28.02
CA GLY A 186 7.79 1.22 26.69
C GLY A 186 7.37 0.34 25.52
N VAL A 187 6.79 -0.84 25.78
CA VAL A 187 6.43 -1.80 24.74
C VAL A 187 5.03 -2.35 24.95
N VAL A 188 4.25 -2.43 23.87
CA VAL A 188 2.99 -3.18 23.79
C VAL A 188 3.23 -4.48 23.02
N ASP A 189 2.89 -5.64 23.62
CA ASP A 189 2.90 -6.95 22.98
C ASP A 189 1.64 -7.13 22.13
N LEU A 190 1.74 -6.93 20.83
CA LEU A 190 0.65 -7.00 19.87
C LEU A 190 0.15 -8.43 19.58
N SER A 191 0.80 -9.46 20.13
CA SER A 191 0.31 -10.85 20.04
C SER A 191 -0.70 -11.21 21.14
N ARG A 192 -0.92 -10.27 22.08
CA ARG A 192 -1.96 -10.40 23.13
C ARG A 192 -3.29 -9.83 22.65
N ASP A 193 -4.34 -10.11 23.40
CA ASP A 193 -5.69 -9.60 23.19
C ASP A 193 -6.29 -9.92 21.81
N LEU A 194 -5.85 -11.03 21.21
CA LEU A 194 -6.40 -11.61 20.00
C LEU A 194 -7.47 -12.66 20.34
N ILE A 195 -8.38 -12.92 19.40
CA ILE A 195 -9.51 -13.86 19.58
C ILE A 195 -9.08 -15.30 19.91
N TRP A 196 -7.85 -15.70 19.56
CA TRP A 196 -7.22 -16.98 19.92
C TRP A 196 -5.71 -16.84 20.05
N PRO A 197 -5.02 -17.77 20.74
CA PRO A 197 -3.57 -17.85 20.76
C PRO A 197 -3.01 -18.09 19.36
N ILE A 198 -1.88 -17.44 19.05
CA ILE A 198 -1.23 -17.49 17.74
C ILE A 198 0.19 -18.03 17.80
N ASP A 199 0.69 -18.53 16.67
CA ASP A 199 2.12 -18.69 16.43
C ASP A 199 2.71 -17.33 16.05
N ARG A 200 3.54 -16.77 16.92
CA ARG A 200 4.18 -15.46 16.73
C ARG A 200 5.11 -15.40 15.51
N SER A 201 5.63 -16.55 15.05
CA SER A 201 6.50 -16.61 13.87
C SER A 201 5.74 -16.25 12.59
N HIS A 202 4.40 -16.42 12.57
CA HIS A 202 3.53 -16.14 11.43
C HIS A 202 2.82 -14.78 11.51
N PHE A 203 3.15 -13.98 12.52
CA PHE A 203 2.47 -12.72 12.79
C PHE A 203 3.49 -11.60 12.99
N GLU A 204 3.38 -10.53 12.21
CA GLU A 204 4.29 -9.40 12.30
C GLU A 204 3.66 -8.09 11.80
N PHE A 205 4.45 -7.03 11.88
CA PHE A 205 4.10 -5.69 11.43
C PHE A 205 5.23 -5.14 10.57
N ASN A 206 4.91 -4.77 9.34
CA ASN A 206 5.90 -4.24 8.39
C ASN A 206 5.48 -2.90 7.75
N ALA A 207 4.26 -2.43 8.00
CA ALA A 207 3.81 -1.09 7.65
C ALA A 207 3.93 -0.15 8.86
N ALA A 208 4.07 1.14 8.60
CA ALA A 208 4.00 2.16 9.64
C ALA A 208 2.60 2.15 10.29
N PRO A 209 2.48 2.24 11.61
CA PRO A 209 1.23 2.59 12.26
C PRO A 209 0.69 3.93 11.76
N VAL A 210 -0.59 4.22 11.98
CA VAL A 210 -1.13 5.57 11.78
C VAL A 210 -1.56 6.16 13.11
N VAL A 211 -1.55 7.48 13.20
CA VAL A 211 -1.94 8.21 14.40
C VAL A 211 -3.17 9.05 14.11
N TYR A 212 -4.16 8.95 14.99
CA TYR A 212 -5.33 9.80 15.02
C TYR A 212 -5.50 10.39 16.41
N LYS A 213 -5.34 11.70 16.57
CA LYS A 213 -5.35 12.36 17.89
C LYS A 213 -4.36 11.65 18.84
N ASP A 214 -4.87 11.07 19.92
CA ASP A 214 -4.10 10.34 20.93
C ASP A 214 -4.16 8.81 20.75
N LEU A 215 -4.50 8.33 19.56
CA LEU A 215 -4.57 6.91 19.24
C LEU A 215 -3.51 6.50 18.23
N VAL A 216 -2.81 5.41 18.50
CA VAL A 216 -1.93 4.71 17.56
C VAL A 216 -2.66 3.48 17.04
N ILE A 217 -2.95 3.46 15.73
CA ILE A 217 -3.73 2.42 15.08
C ILE A 217 -2.79 1.50 14.30
N VAL A 218 -2.90 0.20 14.53
CA VAL A 218 -2.05 -0.81 13.91
C VAL A 218 -2.88 -1.85 13.16
N GLY A 219 -2.43 -2.23 11.96
CA GLY A 219 -2.87 -3.43 11.27
C GLY A 219 -2.00 -4.62 11.64
N SER A 220 -1.82 -5.55 10.70
CA SER A 220 -0.89 -6.68 10.87
C SER A 220 -0.47 -7.26 9.52
N ALA A 221 0.52 -8.14 9.51
CA ALA A 221 0.92 -8.91 8.37
C ALA A 221 0.96 -10.41 8.73
N VAL A 222 0.21 -11.22 7.98
CA VAL A 222 0.14 -12.67 8.10
C VAL A 222 0.57 -13.28 6.78
N GLY A 223 1.32 -14.38 6.80
CA GLY A 223 1.88 -14.96 5.58
C GLY A 223 0.82 -15.66 4.71
N ASP A 224 0.88 -15.43 3.40
CA ASP A 224 -0.07 -15.99 2.40
C ASP A 224 -0.06 -17.52 2.33
N ARG A 225 1.03 -18.15 2.78
CA ARG A 225 1.24 -19.59 2.74
C ARG A 225 0.95 -20.29 4.08
N VAL A 226 0.45 -19.55 5.06
CA VAL A 226 0.06 -20.12 6.36
C VAL A 226 -1.30 -20.78 6.22
N ILE A 227 -1.34 -22.13 6.24
CA ILE A 227 -2.54 -22.92 6.02
C ILE A 227 -2.78 -23.92 7.15
N TYR A 228 -3.35 -23.42 8.24
CA TYR A 228 -3.85 -24.21 9.36
C TYR A 228 -5.06 -23.49 10.00
N ARG A 229 -5.84 -24.22 10.78
CA ARG A 229 -6.98 -23.63 11.51
C ARG A 229 -6.48 -22.63 12.55
N ARG A 230 -7.20 -21.51 12.69
CA ARG A 230 -6.85 -20.43 13.62
C ARG A 230 -5.49 -19.82 13.33
N THR A 231 -5.25 -19.55 12.03
CA THR A 231 -4.14 -18.68 11.62
C THR A 231 -4.27 -17.31 12.31
N PRO A 232 -3.17 -16.55 12.48
CA PRO A 232 -3.25 -15.26 13.15
C PRO A 232 -4.37 -14.38 12.56
N PRO A 233 -5.24 -13.79 13.39
CA PRO A 233 -6.30 -12.89 12.91
C PRO A 233 -5.71 -11.58 12.41
N GLY A 234 -6.40 -10.95 11.46
CA GLY A 234 -5.97 -9.70 10.84
C GLY A 234 -6.47 -8.44 11.53
N ASP A 235 -6.95 -8.54 12.76
CA ASP A 235 -7.61 -7.46 13.50
C ASP A 235 -6.84 -6.15 13.47
N VAL A 236 -7.58 -5.04 13.30
CA VAL A 236 -7.04 -3.70 13.42
C VAL A 236 -7.34 -3.16 14.82
N ARG A 237 -6.33 -2.59 15.48
CA ARG A 237 -6.43 -2.20 16.88
C ARG A 237 -5.87 -0.81 17.11
N ALA A 238 -6.52 -0.05 17.98
CA ALA A 238 -6.04 1.25 18.43
C ALA A 238 -5.61 1.22 19.89
N TYR A 239 -4.49 1.87 20.15
CA TYR A 239 -3.89 1.99 21.48
C TYR A 239 -3.74 3.46 21.83
N ASP A 240 -3.94 3.81 23.10
CA ASP A 240 -3.66 5.14 23.61
C ASP A 240 -2.17 5.47 23.45
N ALA A 241 -1.82 6.58 22.81
CA ALA A 241 -0.47 6.96 22.46
C ALA A 241 0.42 7.29 23.68
N ARG A 242 -0.17 7.65 24.84
CA ARG A 242 0.56 7.93 26.07
C ARG A 242 0.85 6.70 26.87
N THR A 243 -0.13 5.78 26.96
CA THR A 243 -0.10 4.66 27.91
C THR A 243 0.04 3.29 27.26
N GLY A 244 -0.22 3.16 25.95
CA GLY A 244 -0.26 1.85 25.27
C GLY A 244 -1.47 0.99 25.62
N ALA A 245 -2.48 1.53 26.32
CA ALA A 245 -3.69 0.79 26.63
C ALA A 245 -4.51 0.56 25.34
N LEU A 246 -5.04 -0.67 25.16
CA LEU A 246 -5.97 -0.98 24.08
C LEU A 246 -7.27 -0.18 24.25
N VAL A 247 -7.68 0.55 23.21
CA VAL A 247 -8.90 1.39 23.21
C VAL A 247 -10.03 0.70 22.45
N TRP A 248 -9.75 0.21 21.23
CA TRP A 248 -10.72 -0.53 20.44
C TRP A 248 -10.04 -1.56 19.54
N SER A 249 -10.83 -2.56 19.10
CA SER A 249 -10.44 -3.58 18.15
C SER A 249 -11.54 -3.76 17.11
N PHE A 250 -11.16 -3.89 15.83
CA PHE A 250 -12.04 -4.22 14.73
C PHE A 250 -11.66 -5.59 14.17
N HIS A 251 -12.61 -6.54 14.17
CA HIS A 251 -12.42 -7.87 13.59
C HIS A 251 -12.58 -7.82 12.08
N THR A 252 -11.50 -8.05 11.36
CA THR A 252 -11.51 -8.11 9.89
C THR A 252 -12.16 -9.40 9.35
N VAL A 253 -12.16 -10.47 10.16
CA VAL A 253 -13.03 -11.64 10.01
C VAL A 253 -14.12 -11.54 11.08
N PRO A 254 -15.35 -11.16 10.72
CA PRO A 254 -16.42 -10.94 11.68
C PRO A 254 -16.71 -12.19 12.51
N GLN A 255 -16.92 -12.01 13.82
CA GLN A 255 -17.23 -13.06 14.75
C GLN A 255 -18.75 -13.33 14.85
N GLU A 256 -19.13 -14.30 15.65
CA GLU A 256 -20.55 -14.67 15.83
C GLU A 256 -21.42 -13.47 16.21
N GLY A 257 -22.44 -13.20 15.39
CA GLY A 257 -23.37 -12.08 15.60
C GLY A 257 -22.89 -10.73 15.08
N GLU A 258 -21.65 -10.59 14.64
CA GLU A 258 -21.16 -9.37 13.99
C GLU A 258 -21.62 -9.30 12.53
N PHE A 259 -21.71 -8.07 12.02
CA PHE A 259 -22.07 -7.82 10.63
C PHE A 259 -21.05 -8.45 9.68
N GLY A 260 -21.52 -9.25 8.72
CA GLY A 260 -20.70 -9.92 7.73
C GLY A 260 -20.36 -11.38 8.06
N SER A 261 -20.58 -11.85 9.30
CA SER A 261 -20.28 -13.25 9.68
C SER A 261 -21.05 -14.28 8.84
N GLN A 262 -22.25 -13.94 8.36
CA GLN A 262 -23.06 -14.79 7.49
C GLN A 262 -22.46 -14.99 6.07
N THR A 263 -21.49 -14.16 5.67
CA THR A 263 -20.79 -14.31 4.38
C THR A 263 -19.67 -15.36 4.41
N TRP A 264 -19.43 -15.95 5.56
CA TRP A 264 -18.50 -17.05 5.81
C TRP A 264 -19.34 -18.32 6.00
N GLU A 265 -19.63 -19.01 4.91
CA GLU A 265 -20.44 -20.23 4.97
C GLU A 265 -19.81 -21.30 5.84
N ASN A 266 -20.66 -22.19 6.39
CA ASN A 266 -20.24 -23.25 7.31
C ASN A 266 -19.46 -22.75 8.53
N GLU A 267 -19.76 -21.51 8.97
CA GLU A 267 -19.10 -20.84 10.11
C GLU A 267 -17.57 -20.80 9.97
N ALA A 268 -17.06 -20.66 8.73
CA ALA A 268 -15.61 -20.65 8.47
C ALA A 268 -14.88 -19.52 9.21
N TRP A 269 -15.56 -18.46 9.63
CA TRP A 269 -15.03 -17.40 10.50
C TRP A 269 -14.49 -17.93 11.83
N ARG A 270 -14.94 -19.10 12.34
CA ARG A 270 -14.46 -19.69 13.61
C ARG A 270 -13.00 -20.14 13.58
N TYR A 271 -12.41 -20.23 12.39
CA TYR A 271 -11.06 -20.80 12.23
C TYR A 271 -10.23 -20.17 11.12
N THR A 272 -10.79 -19.22 10.34
CA THR A 272 -10.04 -18.52 9.31
C THR A 272 -9.43 -17.25 9.88
N GLY A 273 -8.16 -17.01 9.61
CA GLY A 273 -7.44 -15.78 9.93
C GLY A 273 -6.92 -15.08 8.69
N ALA A 274 -5.79 -14.39 8.82
CA ALA A 274 -5.31 -13.38 7.86
C ALA A 274 -6.36 -12.29 7.65
N THR A 275 -6.74 -11.94 6.43
CA THR A 275 -7.67 -10.81 6.18
C THR A 275 -7.13 -9.53 6.82
N ASN A 276 -5.82 -9.36 6.75
CA ASN A 276 -5.07 -8.39 7.53
C ASN A 276 -4.78 -7.10 6.75
N VAL A 277 -4.49 -6.02 7.47
CA VAL A 277 -4.10 -4.73 6.89
C VAL A 277 -2.57 -4.59 6.95
N TRP A 278 -1.90 -4.94 5.86
CA TRP A 278 -0.43 -4.92 5.77
C TRP A 278 0.13 -3.76 4.94
N ALA A 279 -0.72 -3.06 4.20
CA ALA A 279 -0.29 -2.01 3.26
C ALA A 279 -0.15 -0.63 3.90
N GLY A 280 -0.68 -0.44 5.08
CA GLY A 280 -0.84 0.86 5.74
C GLY A 280 -2.25 1.42 5.60
N MET A 281 -2.64 2.23 6.54
CA MET A 281 -3.95 2.86 6.66
C MET A 281 -3.85 4.36 6.39
N THR A 282 -4.99 5.03 6.21
CA THR A 282 -5.05 6.47 6.01
C THR A 282 -6.08 7.09 6.94
N VAL A 283 -5.76 8.25 7.51
CA VAL A 283 -6.61 8.95 8.47
C VAL A 283 -7.19 10.20 7.84
N ASP A 284 -8.50 10.39 8.01
CA ASP A 284 -9.21 11.64 7.72
C ASP A 284 -9.58 12.30 9.05
N GLU A 285 -8.73 13.20 9.53
CA GLU A 285 -8.96 13.90 10.79
C GLU A 285 -10.22 14.75 10.78
N ALA A 286 -10.55 15.35 9.62
CA ALA A 286 -11.68 16.26 9.50
C ALA A 286 -13.04 15.54 9.64
N ASN A 287 -13.10 14.29 9.17
CA ASN A 287 -14.31 13.46 9.23
C ASN A 287 -14.21 12.34 10.28
N GLU A 288 -13.12 12.32 11.07
CA GLU A 288 -12.88 11.35 12.14
C GLU A 288 -12.87 9.88 11.65
N LEU A 289 -12.38 9.64 10.42
CA LEU A 289 -12.37 8.32 9.78
C LEU A 289 -10.94 7.76 9.65
N VAL A 290 -10.83 6.44 9.75
CA VAL A 290 -9.64 5.69 9.32
C VAL A 290 -10.03 4.69 8.24
N PHE A 291 -9.24 4.64 7.16
CA PHE A 291 -9.47 3.79 5.99
C PHE A 291 -8.52 2.60 5.99
N LEU A 292 -9.10 1.41 5.94
CA LEU A 292 -8.41 0.13 6.01
C LEU A 292 -8.43 -0.56 4.64
N PRO A 293 -7.29 -0.75 3.97
CA PRO A 293 -7.18 -1.62 2.80
C PRO A 293 -6.98 -3.07 3.26
N VAL A 294 -8.08 -3.79 3.42
CA VAL A 294 -8.08 -5.15 3.96
C VAL A 294 -7.60 -6.15 2.92
N GLY A 295 -6.73 -7.07 3.31
CA GLY A 295 -6.17 -8.11 2.47
C GLY A 295 -7.03 -9.37 2.36
N ASN A 296 -6.48 -10.39 1.73
CA ASN A 296 -7.14 -11.68 1.51
C ASN A 296 -7.04 -12.61 2.74
N PRO A 297 -7.95 -13.60 2.86
CA PRO A 297 -7.85 -14.64 3.88
C PRO A 297 -6.88 -15.76 3.45
N THR A 298 -6.39 -16.55 4.36
CA THR A 298 -5.70 -17.79 4.06
C THR A 298 -6.71 -18.90 3.71
N ASN A 299 -6.50 -19.80 2.75
CA ASN A 299 -5.45 -19.84 1.74
C ASN A 299 -5.77 -18.83 0.61
N SER A 300 -4.74 -18.16 0.05
CA SER A 300 -4.91 -17.09 -0.94
C SER A 300 -5.35 -17.58 -2.33
N TYR A 301 -5.20 -18.88 -2.64
CA TYR A 301 -5.41 -19.42 -3.99
C TYR A 301 -6.46 -20.54 -4.07
N TYR A 302 -6.97 -20.98 -2.93
CA TYR A 302 -8.05 -21.96 -2.80
C TYR A 302 -8.93 -21.61 -1.61
N GLY A 303 -10.22 -21.50 -1.83
CA GLY A 303 -11.21 -21.07 -0.84
C GLY A 303 -12.23 -22.12 -0.43
N GLY A 304 -12.10 -23.39 -0.86
CA GLY A 304 -13.08 -24.44 -0.56
C GLY A 304 -13.34 -24.70 0.93
N GLN A 305 -12.42 -24.29 1.82
CA GLN A 305 -12.61 -24.35 3.28
C GLN A 305 -13.31 -23.10 3.85
N ARG A 306 -13.53 -22.05 3.04
CA ARG A 306 -14.10 -20.76 3.46
C ARG A 306 -15.11 -20.21 2.44
N LEU A 307 -16.08 -21.02 2.03
CA LEU A 307 -17.09 -20.63 1.04
C LEU A 307 -17.85 -19.35 1.44
N GLY A 308 -18.48 -18.70 0.45
CA GLY A 308 -19.16 -17.42 0.58
C GLY A 308 -18.25 -16.24 0.23
N ASP A 309 -18.77 -15.02 0.31
CA ASP A 309 -18.06 -13.80 -0.13
C ASP A 309 -16.90 -13.39 0.79
N ASN A 310 -16.84 -13.91 2.03
CA ASN A 310 -15.78 -13.71 3.02
C ASN A 310 -15.56 -12.23 3.43
N LEU A 311 -16.61 -11.50 3.78
CA LEU A 311 -16.49 -10.11 4.25
C LEU A 311 -15.72 -10.08 5.62
N PHE A 312 -14.76 -9.19 5.85
CA PHE A 312 -14.28 -8.01 5.10
C PHE A 312 -13.01 -8.27 4.26
N ALA A 313 -12.76 -9.50 3.85
CA ALA A 313 -11.64 -9.74 2.94
C ALA A 313 -11.70 -8.83 1.71
N GLU A 314 -10.54 -8.37 1.27
CA GLU A 314 -10.33 -7.61 0.03
C GLU A 314 -11.30 -6.42 -0.10
N SER A 315 -11.54 -5.74 1.03
CA SER A 315 -12.47 -4.61 1.16
C SER A 315 -11.74 -3.32 1.54
N LEU A 316 -12.21 -2.20 1.00
CA LEU A 316 -11.93 -0.89 1.58
C LEU A 316 -12.96 -0.66 2.70
N VAL A 317 -12.48 -0.51 3.94
CA VAL A 317 -13.33 -0.31 5.12
C VAL A 317 -13.02 1.05 5.73
N ALA A 318 -14.04 1.85 5.98
CA ALA A 318 -13.95 3.09 6.75
C ALA A 318 -14.51 2.86 8.16
N LEU A 319 -13.71 3.16 9.17
CA LEU A 319 -14.12 3.11 10.57
C LEU A 319 -14.16 4.52 11.16
N ASP A 320 -15.05 4.75 12.12
CA ASP A 320 -14.90 5.85 13.07
C ASP A 320 -13.59 5.66 13.83
N ALA A 321 -12.69 6.62 13.72
CA ALA A 321 -11.34 6.49 14.28
C ALA A 321 -11.30 6.56 15.81
N ASN A 322 -12.35 7.11 16.46
CA ASN A 322 -12.45 7.16 17.92
C ASN A 322 -12.91 5.82 18.52
N THR A 323 -13.78 5.08 17.82
CA THR A 323 -14.50 3.92 18.38
C THR A 323 -14.15 2.60 17.71
N GLY A 324 -13.61 2.62 16.48
CA GLY A 324 -13.40 1.43 15.66
C GLY A 324 -14.71 0.88 15.05
N GLU A 325 -15.84 1.57 15.19
CA GLU A 325 -17.10 1.17 14.57
C GLU A 325 -17.06 1.43 13.06
N ARG A 326 -17.61 0.48 12.29
CA ARG A 326 -17.65 0.57 10.85
C ARG A 326 -18.63 1.66 10.37
N ALA A 327 -18.12 2.71 9.73
CA ALA A 327 -18.92 3.72 9.06
C ALA A 327 -19.49 3.17 7.73
N TRP A 328 -18.62 2.68 6.86
CA TRP A 328 -18.98 2.04 5.59
C TRP A 328 -17.89 1.08 5.12
N HIS A 329 -18.18 0.30 4.07
CA HIS A 329 -17.20 -0.54 3.38
C HIS A 329 -17.63 -0.79 1.93
N PHE A 330 -16.66 -1.19 1.12
CA PHE A 330 -16.90 -1.73 -0.22
C PHE A 330 -15.98 -2.93 -0.45
N GLN A 331 -16.56 -4.10 -0.74
CA GLN A 331 -15.77 -5.29 -1.08
C GLN A 331 -15.35 -5.24 -2.54
N ILE A 332 -14.05 -5.22 -2.78
CA ILE A 332 -13.44 -5.05 -4.11
C ILE A 332 -13.22 -6.40 -4.80
N VAL A 333 -13.07 -7.48 -4.04
CA VAL A 333 -13.03 -8.84 -4.57
C VAL A 333 -13.92 -9.75 -3.72
N HIS A 334 -14.87 -10.38 -4.36
CA HIS A 334 -15.72 -11.39 -3.74
C HIS A 334 -15.02 -12.74 -3.78
N HIS A 335 -14.93 -13.45 -2.66
CA HIS A 335 -14.33 -14.78 -2.56
C HIS A 335 -12.96 -14.85 -3.24
N GLY A 336 -11.99 -14.08 -2.77
CA GLY A 336 -10.68 -13.92 -3.44
C GLY A 336 -9.89 -15.24 -3.56
N LEU A 337 -9.35 -15.49 -4.77
CA LEU A 337 -8.58 -16.68 -5.13
C LEU A 337 -7.27 -16.35 -5.86
N TRP A 338 -6.85 -15.09 -5.89
CA TRP A 338 -5.76 -14.62 -6.74
C TRP A 338 -4.64 -13.92 -5.96
N ASP A 339 -4.74 -13.86 -4.63
CA ASP A 339 -3.87 -13.00 -3.81
C ASP A 339 -4.00 -11.52 -4.23
N TYR A 340 -5.26 -11.09 -4.42
CA TYR A 340 -5.57 -9.73 -4.87
C TYR A 340 -5.91 -8.79 -3.71
N ASP A 341 -5.12 -8.87 -2.64
CA ASP A 341 -5.17 -7.91 -1.54
C ASP A 341 -5.33 -6.48 -2.02
N LEU A 342 -5.83 -5.59 -1.16
CA LEU A 342 -5.68 -4.17 -1.35
C LEU A 342 -4.26 -3.76 -0.93
N PRO A 343 -3.32 -3.62 -1.88
CA PRO A 343 -1.90 -3.58 -1.54
C PRO A 343 -1.42 -2.18 -1.21
N THR A 344 -2.29 -1.17 -1.40
CA THR A 344 -1.89 0.22 -1.28
C THR A 344 -2.63 0.90 -0.15
N GLN A 345 -1.91 1.76 0.55
CA GLN A 345 -2.51 2.72 1.45
C GLN A 345 -3.54 3.58 0.68
N PRO A 346 -4.81 3.70 1.14
CA PRO A 346 -5.82 4.54 0.50
C PRO A 346 -5.35 5.98 0.40
N MET A 347 -5.78 6.72 -0.61
CA MET A 347 -5.37 8.10 -0.85
C MET A 347 -6.57 9.03 -0.74
N LEU A 348 -6.49 10.08 0.09
CA LEU A 348 -7.54 11.08 0.23
C LEU A 348 -7.21 12.32 -0.61
N MET A 349 -8.20 12.82 -1.34
CA MET A 349 -8.02 13.97 -2.21
C MET A 349 -9.32 14.67 -2.56
N PRO A 350 -9.30 15.99 -2.74
CA PRO A 350 -10.40 16.69 -3.39
C PRO A 350 -10.33 16.46 -4.91
N ILE A 351 -11.46 16.14 -5.53
CA ILE A 351 -11.61 16.06 -6.99
C ILE A 351 -12.81 16.86 -7.44
N THR A 352 -12.84 17.25 -8.73
CA THR A 352 -13.98 17.95 -9.30
C THR A 352 -14.54 17.14 -10.48
N VAL A 353 -15.72 16.56 -10.31
CA VAL A 353 -16.38 15.76 -11.33
C VAL A 353 -17.69 16.42 -11.72
N ASP A 354 -17.88 16.69 -13.02
CA ASP A 354 -19.08 17.35 -13.56
C ASP A 354 -19.41 18.67 -12.83
N GLY A 355 -18.38 19.44 -12.45
CA GLY A 355 -18.50 20.71 -11.75
C GLY A 355 -18.80 20.62 -10.25
N ARG A 356 -18.88 19.42 -9.69
CA ARG A 356 -19.05 19.19 -8.24
C ARG A 356 -17.72 18.85 -7.59
N SER A 357 -17.40 19.52 -6.49
CA SER A 357 -16.29 19.13 -5.63
C SER A 357 -16.70 17.93 -4.78
N ILE A 358 -15.84 16.91 -4.73
CA ILE A 358 -16.02 15.66 -3.99
C ILE A 358 -14.75 15.45 -3.16
N ASP A 359 -14.93 15.25 -1.87
CA ASP A 359 -13.88 14.78 -0.99
C ASP A 359 -13.77 13.26 -1.16
N ALA A 360 -12.81 12.83 -1.98
CA ALA A 360 -12.71 11.46 -2.42
C ALA A 360 -11.67 10.63 -1.64
N VAL A 361 -11.89 9.32 -1.62
CA VAL A 361 -10.87 8.31 -1.33
C VAL A 361 -10.66 7.44 -2.57
N ALA A 362 -9.40 7.28 -2.98
CA ALA A 362 -9.02 6.41 -4.09
C ALA A 362 -8.26 5.18 -3.57
N GLN A 363 -8.67 3.98 -4.03
CA GLN A 363 -8.03 2.70 -3.77
C GLN A 363 -7.48 2.11 -5.06
N LEU A 364 -6.15 2.01 -5.13
CA LEU A 364 -5.45 1.28 -6.18
C LEU A 364 -5.37 -0.20 -5.84
N THR A 365 -5.48 -1.07 -6.84
CA THR A 365 -5.62 -2.51 -6.61
C THR A 365 -4.58 -3.35 -7.37
N LYS A 366 -4.34 -4.58 -6.91
CA LYS A 366 -3.47 -5.54 -7.60
C LYS A 366 -3.97 -5.87 -9.00
N GLN A 367 -5.28 -5.82 -9.24
CA GLN A 367 -5.89 -6.03 -10.57
C GLN A 367 -5.57 -4.91 -11.57
N GLY A 368 -5.10 -3.76 -11.08
CA GLY A 368 -4.89 -2.56 -11.90
C GLY A 368 -6.15 -1.75 -12.11
N LEU A 369 -7.16 -1.97 -11.28
CA LEU A 369 -8.36 -1.16 -11.18
C LEU A 369 -8.14 -0.04 -10.16
N THR A 370 -8.83 1.09 -10.34
CA THR A 370 -8.84 2.21 -9.40
C THR A 370 -10.27 2.48 -8.99
N PHE A 371 -10.58 2.25 -7.72
CA PHE A 371 -11.89 2.54 -7.15
C PHE A 371 -11.85 3.91 -6.48
N VAL A 372 -12.86 4.73 -6.71
CA VAL A 372 -12.95 6.08 -6.14
C VAL A 372 -14.32 6.30 -5.53
N PHE A 373 -14.34 6.68 -4.26
CA PHE A 373 -15.56 6.88 -3.49
C PHE A 373 -15.58 8.28 -2.89
N ASP A 374 -16.76 8.82 -2.63
CA ASP A 374 -16.94 9.87 -1.64
C ASP A 374 -16.48 9.31 -0.28
N ARG A 375 -15.50 9.95 0.35
CA ARG A 375 -14.83 9.36 1.53
C ARG A 375 -15.70 9.33 2.78
N VAL A 376 -16.74 10.17 2.85
CA VAL A 376 -17.65 10.22 3.99
C VAL A 376 -18.76 9.19 3.88
N THR A 377 -19.33 9.07 2.68
CA THR A 377 -20.54 8.24 2.46
C THR A 377 -20.23 6.85 1.93
N GLY A 378 -19.07 6.63 1.31
CA GLY A 378 -18.73 5.39 0.62
C GLY A 378 -19.43 5.24 -0.75
N GLU A 379 -20.16 6.26 -1.22
CA GLU A 379 -20.80 6.23 -2.53
C GLU A 379 -19.74 6.29 -3.63
N PRO A 380 -19.82 5.40 -4.65
CA PRO A 380 -18.88 5.43 -5.77
C PRO A 380 -19.00 6.72 -6.57
N VAL A 381 -17.87 7.36 -6.88
CA VAL A 381 -17.83 8.56 -7.73
C VAL A 381 -18.29 8.26 -9.16
N TRP A 382 -17.94 7.09 -9.68
CA TRP A 382 -18.41 6.56 -10.96
C TRP A 382 -19.04 5.19 -10.75
N PRO A 383 -20.03 4.80 -11.58
CA PRO A 383 -20.70 3.51 -11.44
C PRO A 383 -19.70 2.35 -11.39
N ILE A 384 -19.97 1.39 -10.53
CA ILE A 384 -19.27 0.10 -10.44
C ILE A 384 -20.26 -0.97 -10.92
N GLU A 385 -19.82 -1.82 -11.85
CA GLU A 385 -20.62 -2.86 -12.46
C GLU A 385 -20.19 -4.24 -11.97
N GLU A 386 -21.14 -5.05 -11.54
CA GLU A 386 -20.92 -6.47 -11.34
C GLU A 386 -20.84 -7.18 -12.70
N ARG A 387 -19.68 -7.75 -13.01
CA ARG A 387 -19.46 -8.45 -14.28
C ARG A 387 -19.19 -9.92 -14.04
N ALA A 388 -19.77 -10.77 -14.88
CA ALA A 388 -19.54 -12.21 -14.83
C ALA A 388 -18.06 -12.54 -15.06
N VAL A 389 -17.55 -13.50 -14.25
CA VAL A 389 -16.18 -13.99 -14.29
C VAL A 389 -16.16 -15.52 -14.45
N PRO A 390 -15.04 -16.12 -14.92
CA PRO A 390 -14.96 -17.56 -15.09
C PRO A 390 -15.14 -18.33 -13.77
N PRO A 391 -15.92 -19.42 -13.75
CA PRO A 391 -16.03 -20.30 -12.58
C PRO A 391 -14.75 -21.10 -12.36
N SER A 392 -14.54 -21.55 -11.12
CA SER A 392 -13.53 -22.57 -10.81
C SER A 392 -14.06 -23.97 -11.14
N ASP A 393 -13.15 -24.86 -11.56
CA ASP A 393 -13.40 -26.29 -11.74
C ASP A 393 -12.60 -27.16 -10.76
N VAL A 394 -11.91 -26.54 -9.81
CA VAL A 394 -11.18 -27.24 -8.76
C VAL A 394 -12.20 -27.82 -7.77
N PRO A 395 -12.14 -29.13 -7.47
CA PRO A 395 -13.13 -29.75 -6.60
C PRO A 395 -13.23 -29.07 -5.21
N GLY A 396 -14.46 -28.78 -4.79
CA GLY A 396 -14.76 -28.11 -3.51
C GLY A 396 -14.66 -26.59 -3.55
N GLU A 397 -14.15 -25.99 -4.63
CA GLU A 397 -14.11 -24.54 -4.82
C GLU A 397 -15.41 -24.02 -5.44
N ILE A 398 -15.94 -22.92 -4.92
CA ILE A 398 -17.10 -22.20 -5.47
C ILE A 398 -16.72 -20.73 -5.60
N ALA A 399 -16.12 -20.37 -6.74
CA ALA A 399 -15.77 -18.99 -7.03
C ALA A 399 -17.03 -18.11 -7.14
N SER A 400 -16.91 -16.84 -6.75
CA SER A 400 -17.99 -15.87 -6.96
C SER A 400 -18.32 -15.76 -8.46
N PRO A 401 -19.61 -15.72 -8.85
CA PRO A 401 -20.01 -15.65 -10.26
C PRO A 401 -19.74 -14.27 -10.89
N THR A 402 -19.60 -13.24 -10.09
CA THR A 402 -19.32 -11.86 -10.54
C THR A 402 -18.25 -11.22 -9.72
N GLN A 403 -17.65 -10.16 -10.27
CA GLN A 403 -16.71 -9.28 -9.58
C GLN A 403 -17.01 -7.82 -9.94
N PRO A 404 -16.72 -6.86 -9.04
CA PRO A 404 -16.95 -5.44 -9.26
C PRO A 404 -15.90 -4.83 -10.19
N PHE A 405 -16.34 -4.07 -11.18
CA PHE A 405 -15.52 -3.31 -12.12
C PHE A 405 -15.93 -1.85 -12.12
N PRO A 406 -15.06 -0.91 -11.72
CA PRO A 406 -15.34 0.51 -11.88
C PRO A 406 -15.38 0.87 -13.37
N THR A 407 -16.36 1.70 -13.75
CA THR A 407 -16.49 2.16 -15.14
C THR A 407 -15.46 3.24 -15.49
N ARG A 408 -14.98 3.96 -14.47
CA ARG A 408 -13.90 4.96 -14.53
C ARG A 408 -13.10 4.95 -13.22
N PRO A 409 -11.81 5.32 -13.27
CA PRO A 409 -10.95 5.44 -14.46
C PRO A 409 -10.78 4.10 -15.18
N PRO A 410 -10.29 4.10 -16.45
CA PRO A 410 -9.90 2.86 -17.13
C PRO A 410 -8.83 2.11 -16.35
N ALA A 411 -8.86 0.79 -16.39
CA ALA A 411 -7.82 -0.05 -15.79
C ALA A 411 -6.43 0.30 -16.36
N VAL A 412 -5.40 0.29 -15.49
CA VAL A 412 -4.02 0.58 -15.91
C VAL A 412 -3.39 -0.57 -16.69
N LEU A 413 -3.96 -1.77 -16.62
CA LEU A 413 -3.66 -2.92 -17.48
C LEU A 413 -4.95 -3.43 -18.14
N PRO A 414 -4.84 -4.15 -19.29
CA PRO A 414 -6.02 -4.74 -19.91
C PRO A 414 -6.74 -5.75 -19.01
N THR A 415 -8.04 -5.62 -18.83
CA THR A 415 -8.89 -6.56 -18.07
C THR A 415 -9.25 -7.83 -18.86
N THR A 416 -8.84 -7.90 -20.11
CA THR A 416 -8.92 -9.12 -20.92
C THR A 416 -8.02 -10.25 -20.43
N GLY A 417 -7.19 -9.97 -19.40
CA GLY A 417 -6.26 -10.93 -18.82
C GLY A 417 -5.15 -11.30 -19.77
N MET A 418 -5.01 -12.61 -20.09
CA MET A 418 -4.03 -13.14 -21.03
C MET A 418 -4.72 -13.73 -22.27
N ALA A 419 -4.11 -13.47 -23.43
CA ALA A 419 -4.47 -14.09 -24.71
C ALA A 419 -3.18 -14.48 -25.45
N LEU A 420 -3.27 -15.38 -26.45
CA LEU A 420 -2.09 -15.76 -27.25
C LEU A 420 -1.46 -14.58 -28.00
N ASP A 421 -2.23 -13.52 -28.28
CA ASP A 421 -1.74 -12.29 -28.90
C ASP A 421 -0.92 -11.42 -27.92
N ASP A 422 -0.94 -11.73 -26.64
CA ASP A 422 -0.06 -11.12 -25.63
C ASP A 422 1.31 -11.79 -25.53
N ALA A 423 1.59 -12.84 -26.32
CA ALA A 423 2.87 -13.55 -26.33
C ALA A 423 4.02 -12.60 -26.65
N PHE A 424 5.19 -12.90 -26.09
CA PHE A 424 6.44 -12.21 -26.38
C PHE A 424 6.66 -12.08 -27.90
N ASP A 425 6.98 -10.88 -28.41
CA ASP A 425 6.85 -10.54 -29.83
C ASP A 425 8.07 -9.81 -30.44
N LEU A 426 9.24 -9.85 -29.78
CA LEU A 426 10.42 -9.13 -30.27
C LEU A 426 11.05 -9.79 -31.53
N THR A 427 10.78 -11.07 -31.80
CA THR A 427 11.02 -11.71 -33.12
C THR A 427 9.90 -12.70 -33.44
N PRO A 428 9.64 -13.02 -34.73
CA PRO A 428 8.63 -14.00 -35.11
C PRO A 428 8.88 -15.40 -34.51
N GLU A 429 10.13 -15.83 -34.45
CA GLU A 429 10.52 -17.13 -33.92
C GLU A 429 10.24 -17.24 -32.42
N LEU A 430 10.65 -16.20 -31.67
CA LEU A 430 10.38 -16.14 -30.22
C LEU A 430 8.89 -15.98 -29.93
N GLN A 431 8.14 -15.27 -30.78
CA GLN A 431 6.68 -15.18 -30.65
C GLN A 431 6.02 -16.55 -30.82
N ALA A 432 6.43 -17.32 -31.81
CA ALA A 432 5.91 -18.68 -32.01
C ALA A 432 6.23 -19.59 -30.80
N ALA A 433 7.47 -19.57 -30.30
CA ALA A 433 7.87 -20.33 -29.12
C ALA A 433 7.11 -19.90 -27.85
N ALA A 434 6.90 -18.58 -27.66
CA ALA A 434 6.13 -18.05 -26.54
C ALA A 434 4.66 -18.51 -26.60
N ARG A 435 4.03 -18.45 -27.77
CA ARG A 435 2.66 -18.95 -27.97
C ARG A 435 2.51 -20.44 -27.68
N ASP A 436 3.47 -21.25 -28.11
CA ASP A 436 3.50 -22.67 -27.82
C ASP A 436 3.63 -22.93 -26.30
N ALA A 437 4.54 -22.22 -25.64
CA ALA A 437 4.70 -22.29 -24.19
C ALA A 437 3.46 -21.83 -23.42
N MET A 438 2.77 -20.78 -23.90
CA MET A 438 1.52 -20.30 -23.30
C MET A 438 0.37 -21.29 -23.48
N GLY A 439 0.33 -22.04 -24.58
CA GLY A 439 -0.70 -23.03 -24.88
C GLY A 439 -0.76 -24.20 -23.90
N GLN A 440 0.22 -24.34 -23.01
CA GLN A 440 0.26 -25.35 -21.96
C GLN A 440 -0.57 -24.97 -20.72
N PHE A 441 -1.08 -23.73 -20.66
CA PHE A 441 -1.78 -23.21 -19.51
C PHE A 441 -3.22 -22.79 -19.89
N ARG A 442 -4.09 -22.76 -18.90
CA ARG A 442 -5.39 -22.10 -19.03
C ARG A 442 -5.17 -20.61 -19.16
N ILE A 443 -5.72 -19.99 -20.20
CA ILE A 443 -5.66 -18.57 -20.50
C ILE A 443 -7.06 -18.00 -20.48
N GLY A 444 -7.25 -16.78 -19.96
CA GLY A 444 -8.56 -16.16 -19.93
C GLY A 444 -8.53 -14.72 -19.42
N PRO A 445 -9.71 -14.10 -19.22
CA PRO A 445 -9.84 -12.73 -18.75
C PRO A 445 -9.33 -12.57 -17.30
N LEU A 446 -9.30 -11.31 -16.83
CA LEU A 446 -9.09 -10.99 -15.42
C LEU A 446 -10.04 -11.84 -14.56
N TYR A 447 -9.56 -12.33 -13.42
CA TYR A 447 -10.25 -13.27 -12.54
C TYR A 447 -10.43 -14.70 -13.09
N THR A 448 -9.63 -15.12 -14.08
CA THR A 448 -9.51 -16.56 -14.39
C THR A 448 -8.94 -17.27 -13.16
N PRO A 449 -9.66 -18.24 -12.54
CA PRO A 449 -9.22 -18.83 -11.27
C PRO A 449 -8.00 -19.74 -11.43
N PRO A 450 -7.24 -19.97 -10.36
CA PRO A 450 -6.23 -21.02 -10.31
C PRO A 450 -6.80 -22.38 -10.69
N SER A 451 -5.99 -23.25 -11.30
CA SER A 451 -6.42 -24.56 -11.77
C SER A 451 -5.37 -25.64 -11.53
N LEU A 452 -5.77 -26.90 -11.66
CA LEU A 452 -4.86 -28.04 -11.52
C LEU A 452 -3.85 -28.13 -12.68
N GLU A 453 -4.22 -27.67 -13.86
CA GLU A 453 -3.34 -27.61 -15.04
C GLU A 453 -2.42 -26.37 -15.03
N GLY A 454 -2.77 -25.37 -14.24
CA GLY A 454 -2.11 -24.08 -14.18
C GLY A 454 -2.80 -23.01 -15.00
N SER A 455 -3.19 -21.92 -14.37
CA SER A 455 -3.77 -20.73 -15.01
C SER A 455 -2.71 -19.67 -15.21
N LEU A 456 -2.51 -19.22 -16.46
CA LEU A 456 -1.65 -18.10 -16.81
C LEU A 456 -2.47 -16.81 -16.71
N VAL A 457 -2.21 -16.02 -15.68
CA VAL A 457 -2.99 -14.82 -15.34
C VAL A 457 -2.13 -13.55 -15.46
N ARG A 458 -2.78 -12.43 -15.74
CA ARG A 458 -2.17 -11.09 -15.74
C ARG A 458 -3.18 -10.05 -15.21
N PRO A 459 -2.83 -9.32 -14.15
CA PRO A 459 -1.61 -9.49 -13.36
C PRO A 459 -1.62 -10.78 -12.54
N GLY A 460 -0.45 -11.24 -12.11
CA GLY A 460 -0.33 -12.28 -11.08
C GLY A 460 -0.51 -11.72 -9.67
N GLY A 461 -0.33 -12.53 -8.61
CA GLY A 461 -0.48 -12.12 -7.20
C GLY A 461 0.42 -10.96 -6.76
N GLY A 462 1.54 -10.70 -7.47
CA GLY A 462 2.34 -9.48 -7.28
C GLY A 462 1.67 -8.19 -7.76
N GLY A 463 0.57 -8.29 -8.48
CA GLY A 463 -0.28 -7.19 -8.90
C GLY A 463 0.27 -6.29 -10.00
N ALA A 464 -0.65 -5.54 -10.61
CA ALA A 464 -0.35 -4.41 -11.48
C ALA A 464 0.16 -3.22 -10.65
N VAL A 465 -0.43 -2.96 -9.50
CA VAL A 465 0.03 -2.00 -8.48
C VAL A 465 0.31 -2.77 -7.20
N ASN A 466 1.27 -2.30 -6.40
CA ASN A 466 1.62 -2.91 -5.13
C ASN A 466 1.85 -1.82 -4.07
N TRP A 467 2.36 -2.17 -2.88
CA TRP A 467 2.47 -1.31 -1.68
C TRP A 467 3.07 0.09 -1.92
N GLY A 468 3.83 0.28 -3.00
CA GLY A 468 4.32 1.59 -3.40
C GLY A 468 3.22 2.60 -3.73
N GLY A 469 2.02 2.15 -4.11
CA GLY A 469 0.87 3.03 -4.36
C GLY A 469 1.07 4.03 -5.49
N GLY A 470 0.40 5.18 -5.36
CA GLY A 470 0.46 6.31 -6.28
C GLY A 470 0.88 7.61 -5.61
N ALA A 471 0.91 8.69 -6.38
CA ALA A 471 1.10 10.06 -5.90
C ALA A 471 0.04 10.98 -6.52
N TYR A 472 -0.64 11.80 -5.73
CA TYR A 472 -1.68 12.71 -6.21
C TYR A 472 -1.20 14.15 -6.22
N ASP A 473 -1.43 14.84 -7.33
CA ASP A 473 -1.11 16.26 -7.51
C ASP A 473 -2.39 17.08 -7.59
N ALA A 474 -2.66 17.87 -6.56
CA ALA A 474 -3.86 18.70 -6.50
C ALA A 474 -3.88 19.83 -7.58
N ASP A 475 -2.72 20.27 -8.08
CA ASP A 475 -2.64 21.30 -9.12
C ASP A 475 -3.15 20.81 -10.47
N THR A 476 -2.97 19.53 -10.79
CA THR A 476 -3.39 18.91 -12.07
C THR A 476 -4.62 18.02 -11.93
N GLY A 477 -4.93 17.55 -10.73
CA GLY A 477 -5.91 16.49 -10.49
C GLY A 477 -5.42 15.11 -10.91
N PHE A 478 -4.11 14.93 -11.13
CA PHE A 478 -3.53 13.68 -11.63
C PHE A 478 -3.07 12.78 -10.49
N LEU A 479 -3.40 11.50 -10.64
CA LEU A 479 -2.87 10.40 -9.84
C LEU A 479 -1.82 9.65 -10.66
N TYR A 480 -0.55 9.70 -10.21
CA TYR A 480 0.57 9.02 -10.86
C TYR A 480 0.76 7.65 -10.28
N VAL A 481 0.74 6.63 -11.12
CA VAL A 481 0.80 5.22 -10.71
C VAL A 481 1.88 4.48 -11.48
N LYS A 482 2.86 3.91 -10.77
CA LYS A 482 3.80 2.97 -11.37
C LYS A 482 3.15 1.58 -11.40
N THR A 483 3.20 0.92 -12.57
CA THR A 483 2.54 -0.37 -12.77
C THR A 483 3.53 -1.46 -13.16
N SER A 484 3.13 -2.72 -12.90
CA SER A 484 3.82 -3.93 -13.36
C SER A 484 2.92 -4.72 -14.31
N ASN A 485 3.40 -5.00 -15.52
CA ASN A 485 2.69 -5.76 -16.57
C ASN A 485 3.34 -7.14 -16.72
N VAL A 486 3.15 -8.01 -15.74
CA VAL A 486 3.80 -9.32 -15.68
C VAL A 486 2.77 -10.41 -15.49
N ALA A 487 2.86 -11.46 -16.32
CA ALA A 487 2.07 -12.66 -16.17
C ALA A 487 2.64 -13.59 -15.09
N ALA A 488 1.77 -14.36 -14.45
CA ALA A 488 2.11 -15.41 -13.51
C ALA A 488 1.31 -16.68 -13.78
N VAL A 489 1.86 -17.82 -13.39
CA VAL A 489 1.14 -19.11 -13.39
C VAL A 489 0.70 -19.40 -11.97
N MET A 490 -0.55 -19.84 -11.83
CA MET A 490 -1.16 -20.30 -10.58
C MET A 490 -1.64 -21.74 -10.77
N THR A 491 -0.88 -22.69 -10.22
CA THR A 491 -1.20 -24.12 -10.28
C THR A 491 -1.51 -24.65 -8.88
N LEU A 492 -2.62 -25.34 -8.75
CA LEU A 492 -3.00 -26.04 -7.52
C LEU A 492 -2.71 -27.54 -7.64
N ALA A 493 -2.42 -28.17 -6.51
CA ALA A 493 -2.40 -29.61 -6.37
C ALA A 493 -3.16 -30.04 -5.12
N GLN A 494 -3.67 -31.25 -5.14
CA GLN A 494 -4.26 -31.83 -3.93
C GLN A 494 -3.25 -31.76 -2.79
N PHE A 495 -3.70 -31.30 -1.63
CA PHE A 495 -2.83 -31.23 -0.46
C PHE A 495 -2.47 -32.65 0.00
N ASP A 496 -1.19 -32.92 0.09
CA ASP A 496 -0.63 -34.18 0.60
C ASP A 496 0.44 -33.82 1.65
N PRO A 497 0.17 -34.14 2.93
CA PRO A 497 1.11 -33.84 4.01
C PRO A 497 2.46 -34.56 3.86
N SER A 498 2.51 -35.66 3.09
CA SER A 498 3.75 -36.43 2.87
C SER A 498 4.66 -35.83 1.79
N THR A 499 4.12 -34.97 0.91
CA THR A 499 4.84 -34.40 -0.23
C THR A 499 4.88 -32.87 -0.22
N THR A 500 4.14 -32.23 0.69
CA THR A 500 4.11 -30.76 0.76
C THR A 500 5.49 -30.19 1.04
N THR A 501 5.86 -29.16 0.28
CA THR A 501 7.04 -28.34 0.52
C THR A 501 6.69 -27.03 1.24
N ASN A 502 5.41 -26.82 1.58
CA ASN A 502 4.96 -25.67 2.33
C ASN A 502 5.32 -25.84 3.82
N PRO A 503 6.30 -25.09 4.35
CA PRO A 503 6.76 -25.27 5.74
C PRO A 503 5.74 -24.79 6.78
N PHE A 504 4.67 -24.11 6.34
CA PHE A 504 3.65 -23.52 7.21
C PHE A 504 2.30 -24.26 7.12
N ALA A 505 2.28 -25.41 6.46
CA ALA A 505 1.10 -26.26 6.39
C ALA A 505 0.98 -27.13 7.65
N ASP A 506 -0.23 -27.22 8.21
CA ASP A 506 -0.51 -28.19 9.27
C ASP A 506 -0.68 -29.59 8.66
N THR A 507 0.33 -30.41 8.82
CA THR A 507 0.30 -31.81 8.36
C THR A 507 -0.49 -32.73 9.29
N ASN A 508 -0.92 -32.25 10.48
CA ASN A 508 -1.72 -33.00 11.44
C ASN A 508 -3.23 -32.85 11.19
N ASP A 509 -3.64 -31.81 10.42
CA ASP A 509 -5.03 -31.60 9.99
C ASP A 509 -5.13 -31.53 8.45
N PRO A 510 -4.82 -32.63 7.73
CA PRO A 510 -4.78 -32.63 6.27
C PRO A 510 -6.16 -32.44 5.62
N GLY A 511 -7.23 -32.55 6.38
CA GLY A 511 -8.59 -32.28 5.91
C GLY A 511 -9.02 -30.83 5.94
N TYR A 512 -8.20 -29.94 6.49
CA TYR A 512 -8.53 -28.51 6.56
C TYR A 512 -8.50 -27.83 5.18
N VAL A 513 -7.44 -28.09 4.40
CA VAL A 513 -7.29 -27.56 3.04
C VAL A 513 -7.16 -28.73 2.07
N ALA A 514 -8.06 -28.81 1.08
CA ALA A 514 -8.02 -29.88 0.10
C ALA A 514 -6.95 -29.67 -0.99
N TYR A 515 -6.64 -28.40 -1.30
CA TYR A 515 -5.68 -28.02 -2.34
C TYR A 515 -4.75 -26.91 -1.85
N ASP A 516 -3.49 -26.96 -2.26
CA ASP A 516 -2.48 -25.94 -2.02
C ASP A 516 -1.77 -25.56 -3.31
N THR A 517 -1.05 -24.45 -3.30
CA THR A 517 -0.24 -23.97 -4.42
C THR A 517 0.90 -24.95 -4.70
N ALA A 518 0.84 -25.65 -5.82
CA ALA A 518 1.90 -26.56 -6.27
C ALA A 518 2.99 -25.84 -7.03
N ARG A 519 2.60 -24.86 -7.85
CA ARG A 519 3.51 -24.05 -8.65
C ARG A 519 2.95 -22.64 -8.79
N GLY A 520 3.77 -21.66 -8.47
CA GLY A 520 3.48 -20.26 -8.68
C GLY A 520 4.70 -19.53 -9.24
N GLY A 521 4.52 -18.31 -9.68
CA GLY A 521 5.59 -17.43 -10.10
C GLY A 521 5.52 -17.01 -11.56
N ARG A 522 6.58 -16.34 -12.01
CA ARG A 522 6.69 -15.79 -13.37
C ARG A 522 7.20 -16.88 -14.33
N PRO A 523 6.36 -17.35 -15.27
CA PRO A 523 6.79 -18.35 -16.23
C PRO A 523 7.75 -17.73 -17.25
N THR A 524 8.74 -18.51 -17.67
CA THR A 524 9.71 -18.10 -18.70
C THR A 524 9.82 -19.18 -19.77
N PHE A 525 10.26 -18.79 -20.97
CA PHE A 525 10.62 -19.68 -22.06
C PHE A 525 12.04 -19.37 -22.56
N GLU A 526 12.62 -20.17 -23.41
CA GLU A 526 13.98 -20.01 -23.92
C GLU A 526 15.00 -19.63 -22.81
N GLY A 527 14.88 -20.30 -21.68
CA GLY A 527 15.74 -20.16 -20.50
C GLY A 527 15.45 -18.95 -19.61
N SER A 528 14.94 -17.83 -20.12
CA SER A 528 14.77 -16.63 -19.29
C SER A 528 13.80 -15.57 -19.77
N LEU A 529 13.26 -15.69 -20.96
CA LEU A 529 12.37 -14.67 -21.52
C LEU A 529 10.98 -14.78 -20.88
N PRO A 530 10.33 -13.64 -20.54
CA PRO A 530 8.94 -13.65 -20.07
C PRO A 530 8.00 -14.12 -21.17
N LEU A 531 6.91 -14.80 -20.82
CA LEU A 531 5.92 -15.26 -21.81
C LEU A 531 5.18 -14.12 -22.49
N ASN A 532 4.89 -13.03 -21.74
CA ASN A 532 4.17 -11.89 -22.29
C ASN A 532 5.11 -10.84 -22.91
N LYS A 533 4.59 -10.13 -23.91
CA LYS A 533 5.29 -9.05 -24.59
C LYS A 533 5.56 -7.84 -23.69
N PRO A 534 6.67 -7.07 -23.96
CA PRO A 534 6.92 -5.80 -23.29
C PRO A 534 5.91 -4.70 -23.76
N PRO A 535 5.85 -3.52 -23.08
CA PRO A 535 6.62 -3.14 -21.89
C PRO A 535 6.12 -3.83 -20.60
N TYR A 536 7.06 -4.17 -19.69
CA TYR A 536 6.75 -4.89 -18.45
C TYR A 536 6.39 -3.97 -17.28
N ALA A 537 6.51 -2.67 -17.47
CA ALA A 537 6.09 -1.66 -16.48
C ALA A 537 5.77 -0.34 -17.19
N PHE A 538 4.88 0.44 -16.56
CA PHE A 538 4.51 1.78 -17.01
C PHE A 538 4.48 2.75 -15.83
N LEU A 539 4.72 4.03 -16.11
CA LEU A 539 4.23 5.14 -15.29
C LEU A 539 3.01 5.72 -15.99
N VAL A 540 1.91 5.85 -15.24
CA VAL A 540 0.59 6.27 -15.75
C VAL A 540 0.13 7.47 -14.96
N ALA A 541 -0.38 8.51 -15.63
CA ALA A 541 -1.13 9.59 -14.99
C ALA A 541 -2.61 9.41 -15.28
N ILE A 542 -3.40 9.30 -14.23
CA ILE A 542 -4.85 9.22 -14.26
C ILE A 542 -5.39 10.59 -13.85
N ASP A 543 -6.16 11.24 -14.72
CA ASP A 543 -6.91 12.43 -14.37
C ASP A 543 -8.17 12.04 -13.60
N LEU A 544 -8.19 12.29 -12.31
CA LEU A 544 -9.32 11.95 -11.44
C LEU A 544 -10.50 12.93 -11.54
N ASN A 545 -10.35 14.08 -12.20
CA ASN A 545 -11.48 14.96 -12.46
C ASN A 545 -12.34 14.47 -13.63
N SER A 546 -11.69 13.88 -14.64
CA SER A 546 -12.38 13.30 -15.81
C SER A 546 -12.58 11.78 -15.74
N GLY A 547 -11.84 11.10 -14.86
CA GLY A 547 -11.79 9.65 -14.78
C GLY A 547 -11.17 9.02 -16.03
N THR A 548 -10.08 9.61 -16.58
CA THR A 548 -9.39 9.15 -17.80
C THR A 548 -7.88 9.02 -17.57
N ILE A 549 -7.20 8.29 -18.46
CA ILE A 549 -5.74 8.27 -18.48
C ILE A 549 -5.25 9.48 -19.27
N ALA A 550 -4.54 10.40 -18.61
CA ALA A 550 -3.97 11.59 -19.23
C ALA A 550 -2.74 11.23 -20.09
N TRP A 551 -1.86 10.39 -19.58
CA TRP A 551 -0.71 9.85 -20.32
C TRP A 551 -0.22 8.53 -19.70
N ARG A 552 0.54 7.77 -20.48
CA ARG A 552 1.15 6.50 -20.11
C ARG A 552 2.46 6.32 -20.84
N VAL A 553 3.54 6.06 -20.11
CA VAL A 553 4.88 5.85 -20.66
C VAL A 553 5.51 4.57 -20.10
N PRO A 554 6.32 3.84 -20.86
CA PRO A 554 7.09 2.71 -20.33
C PRO A 554 8.04 3.18 -19.22
N PHE A 555 8.12 2.43 -18.12
CA PHE A 555 8.97 2.74 -16.97
C PHE A 555 10.16 1.78 -16.89
N GLY A 556 11.38 2.32 -16.99
CA GLY A 556 12.61 1.57 -16.81
C GLY A 556 13.10 0.85 -18.07
N ARG A 557 14.38 0.50 -18.07
CA ARG A 557 15.08 -0.07 -19.22
C ARG A 557 14.72 -1.53 -19.51
N GLY A 558 14.25 -2.25 -18.49
CA GLY A 558 14.11 -3.70 -18.53
C GLY A 558 15.37 -4.42 -18.03
N SER A 559 15.20 -5.69 -17.64
CA SER A 559 16.29 -6.44 -17.01
C SER A 559 17.47 -6.66 -17.98
N GLU A 560 18.69 -6.61 -17.46
CA GLU A 560 19.90 -6.92 -18.22
C GLU A 560 19.87 -8.33 -18.82
N ARG A 561 19.29 -9.29 -18.06
CA ARG A 561 19.10 -10.67 -18.56
C ARG A 561 18.25 -10.74 -19.83
N LEU A 562 17.24 -9.87 -19.97
CA LEU A 562 16.45 -9.76 -21.20
C LEU A 562 17.26 -9.11 -22.31
N ARG A 563 17.96 -8.02 -22.03
CA ARG A 563 18.71 -7.23 -23.00
C ARG A 563 19.91 -7.99 -23.61
N THR A 564 20.51 -8.89 -22.82
CA THR A 564 21.68 -9.68 -23.24
C THR A 564 21.32 -11.10 -23.71
N HIS A 565 20.03 -11.39 -23.87
CA HIS A 565 19.61 -12.73 -24.31
C HIS A 565 20.08 -13.03 -25.72
N ALA A 566 20.69 -14.20 -25.93
CA ALA A 566 21.31 -14.57 -27.21
C ALA A 566 20.34 -14.51 -28.42
N GLY A 567 19.08 -14.90 -28.20
CA GLY A 567 18.02 -14.80 -29.23
C GLY A 567 17.62 -13.38 -29.62
N LEU A 568 18.11 -12.35 -28.89
CA LEU A 568 17.85 -10.95 -29.18
C LEU A 568 19.10 -10.17 -29.64
N ALA A 569 20.24 -10.84 -29.80
CA ALA A 569 21.53 -10.20 -30.13
C ALA A 569 21.50 -9.38 -31.43
N ALA A 570 20.62 -9.71 -32.37
CA ALA A 570 20.45 -9.00 -33.64
C ALA A 570 19.24 -8.02 -33.65
N VAL A 571 18.56 -7.88 -32.53
CA VAL A 571 17.34 -7.03 -32.41
C VAL A 571 17.73 -5.66 -31.88
N ASP A 572 17.31 -4.61 -32.59
CA ASP A 572 17.36 -3.25 -32.05
C ASP A 572 16.26 -3.07 -30.98
N LEU A 573 16.68 -3.24 -29.74
CA LEU A 573 15.74 -3.23 -28.62
C LEU A 573 15.32 -1.81 -28.23
N PRO A 574 14.03 -1.56 -27.92
CA PRO A 574 13.59 -0.28 -27.38
C PRO A 574 14.38 0.11 -26.13
N ASP A 575 14.65 1.40 -25.95
CA ASP A 575 15.35 1.93 -24.77
C ASP A 575 14.61 1.58 -23.48
N ARG A 576 13.28 1.53 -23.53
CA ARG A 576 12.40 1.28 -22.38
C ARG A 576 11.54 0.03 -22.62
N LEU A 577 12.00 -1.11 -22.12
CA LEU A 577 11.25 -2.38 -22.14
C LEU A 577 10.34 -2.54 -20.91
N GLY A 578 10.47 -1.64 -19.94
CA GLY A 578 9.74 -1.68 -18.68
C GLY A 578 10.39 -2.55 -17.62
N THR A 579 10.53 -2.00 -16.40
CA THR A 579 11.05 -2.72 -15.24
C THR A 579 10.00 -2.81 -14.14
N PRO A 580 9.42 -4.00 -13.90
CA PRO A 580 8.41 -4.19 -12.87
C PRO A 580 9.03 -4.06 -11.48
N GLY A 581 8.21 -3.63 -10.51
CA GLY A 581 8.61 -3.50 -9.12
C GLY A 581 7.51 -2.85 -8.28
N ALA A 582 7.51 -3.17 -6.98
CA ALA A 582 6.50 -2.70 -6.04
C ALA A 582 6.60 -1.21 -5.64
N PRO A 583 7.79 -0.58 -5.56
CA PRO A 583 7.90 0.83 -5.19
C PRO A 583 7.08 1.76 -6.09
N GLY A 584 6.56 2.83 -5.49
CA GLY A 584 5.73 3.82 -6.17
C GLY A 584 6.48 5.09 -6.56
N ALA A 585 5.71 6.16 -6.71
CA ALA A 585 6.18 7.49 -7.09
C ALA A 585 5.84 8.54 -6.02
N ILE A 586 6.49 9.70 -6.13
CA ILE A 586 6.12 10.95 -5.44
C ILE A 586 6.00 12.06 -6.46
N VAL A 587 5.24 13.11 -6.13
CA VAL A 587 5.11 14.30 -6.97
C VAL A 587 5.51 15.56 -6.20
N THR A 588 6.07 16.55 -6.89
CA THR A 588 6.50 17.81 -6.30
C THR A 588 5.80 19.00 -6.96
N LYS A 589 5.63 20.07 -6.19
CA LYS A 589 5.15 21.35 -6.70
C LYS A 589 6.08 21.90 -7.78
N GLY A 590 7.38 21.57 -7.73
CA GLY A 590 8.38 21.90 -8.75
C GLY A 590 8.11 21.29 -10.14
N GLY A 591 7.09 20.45 -10.30
CA GLY A 591 6.65 19.95 -11.60
C GLY A 591 7.21 18.56 -11.97
N LEU A 592 7.75 17.84 -11.01
CA LEU A 592 8.41 16.55 -11.21
C LEU A 592 7.66 15.41 -10.52
N VAL A 593 7.66 14.24 -11.16
CA VAL A 593 7.33 12.95 -10.58
C VAL A 593 8.64 12.16 -10.43
N PHE A 594 9.02 11.82 -9.19
CA PHE A 594 10.15 10.95 -8.94
C PHE A 594 9.66 9.53 -8.73
N ALA A 595 10.29 8.55 -9.38
CA ALA A 595 9.94 7.15 -9.25
C ALA A 595 11.17 6.26 -9.30
N GLY A 596 11.14 5.18 -8.52
CA GLY A 596 12.16 4.13 -8.49
C GLY A 596 11.53 2.76 -8.59
N GLY A 597 12.34 1.73 -8.36
CA GLY A 597 11.88 0.36 -8.19
C GLY A 597 12.29 -0.59 -9.31
N GLY A 598 13.07 -1.58 -8.91
CA GLY A 598 13.51 -2.68 -9.76
C GLY A 598 14.77 -2.43 -10.55
N GLU A 599 15.26 -1.21 -10.63
CA GLU A 599 16.51 -0.81 -11.32
C GLU A 599 17.50 -0.09 -10.41
N ASP A 600 18.71 0.01 -10.86
CA ASP A 600 19.82 0.77 -10.27
C ASP A 600 19.78 2.25 -10.66
N ALA A 601 18.57 2.82 -10.68
CA ALA A 601 18.32 4.22 -11.00
C ALA A 601 17.09 4.77 -10.27
N LEU A 602 17.17 6.09 -9.96
CA LEU A 602 16.03 6.94 -9.62
C LEU A 602 15.72 7.82 -10.84
N TYR A 603 14.45 7.88 -11.24
CA TYR A 603 14.01 8.64 -12.40
C TYR A 603 13.19 9.86 -11.99
N ALA A 604 13.28 10.93 -12.80
CA ALA A 604 12.39 12.08 -12.74
C ALA A 604 11.66 12.28 -14.07
N PHE A 605 10.36 12.52 -13.98
CA PHE A 605 9.48 12.76 -15.13
C PHE A 605 8.80 14.11 -14.98
N ASP A 606 8.60 14.81 -16.12
CA ASP A 606 7.71 15.96 -16.17
C ASP A 606 6.29 15.54 -15.85
N LYS A 607 5.67 16.12 -14.82
CA LYS A 607 4.37 15.70 -14.30
C LYS A 607 3.21 15.85 -15.29
N ARG A 608 3.31 16.76 -16.27
CA ARG A 608 2.24 17.03 -17.23
C ARG A 608 2.29 16.11 -18.44
N THR A 609 3.50 15.72 -18.86
CA THR A 609 3.72 15.03 -20.13
C THR A 609 4.17 13.58 -20.00
N GLY A 610 4.67 13.16 -18.82
CA GLY A 610 5.29 11.87 -18.61
C GLY A 610 6.68 11.74 -19.28
N ARG A 611 7.24 12.84 -19.84
CA ARG A 611 8.57 12.82 -20.41
C ARG A 611 9.60 12.64 -19.31
N GLU A 612 10.46 11.64 -19.44
CA GLU A 612 11.65 11.48 -18.58
C GLU A 612 12.58 12.67 -18.81
N VAL A 613 12.97 13.35 -17.73
CA VAL A 613 13.81 14.55 -17.76
C VAL A 613 15.15 14.35 -17.06
N TRP A 614 15.28 13.30 -16.23
CA TRP A 614 16.50 12.97 -15.51
C TRP A 614 16.49 11.53 -14.99
N SER A 615 17.69 10.98 -14.85
CA SER A 615 17.94 9.74 -14.10
C SER A 615 19.23 9.85 -13.31
N GLY A 616 19.17 9.43 -12.02
CA GLY A 616 20.32 9.32 -11.12
C GLY A 616 20.72 7.88 -10.94
N ALA A 617 21.98 7.55 -11.21
CA ALA A 617 22.49 6.20 -11.01
C ALA A 617 22.58 5.86 -9.51
N LEU A 618 22.30 4.62 -9.19
CA LEU A 618 22.38 4.00 -7.86
C LEU A 618 23.36 2.83 -7.92
N THR A 619 24.01 2.53 -6.81
CA THR A 619 24.93 1.37 -6.70
C THR A 619 24.18 0.05 -6.67
N GLU A 620 22.97 0.06 -6.13
CA GLU A 620 22.08 -1.10 -5.97
C GLU A 620 20.69 -0.77 -6.48
N ARG A 621 19.88 -1.80 -6.72
CA ARG A 621 18.49 -1.60 -7.14
C ARG A 621 17.71 -0.83 -6.09
N SER A 622 16.94 0.14 -6.54
CA SER A 622 15.98 0.83 -5.69
C SER A 622 14.85 -0.12 -5.27
N THR A 623 14.58 -0.18 -3.97
CA THR A 623 13.65 -1.13 -3.35
C THR A 623 12.55 -0.45 -2.54
N ALA A 624 12.57 0.90 -2.47
CA ALA A 624 11.61 1.72 -1.73
C ALA A 624 10.96 2.79 -2.61
N THR A 625 9.84 3.33 -2.16
CA THR A 625 9.27 4.57 -2.69
C THR A 625 10.15 5.74 -2.25
N PRO A 626 10.51 6.67 -3.15
CA PRO A 626 11.29 7.84 -2.76
C PRO A 626 10.51 8.76 -1.81
N MET A 627 11.23 9.70 -1.18
CA MET A 627 10.66 10.82 -0.44
C MET A 627 11.46 12.10 -0.74
N THR A 628 10.93 13.27 -0.39
CA THR A 628 11.64 14.54 -0.58
C THR A 628 11.32 15.52 0.54
N TYR A 629 12.30 16.32 0.89
CA TYR A 629 12.14 17.47 1.80
C TYR A 629 12.99 18.64 1.33
N GLN A 630 12.75 19.81 1.91
CA GLN A 630 13.56 20.99 1.70
C GLN A 630 14.01 21.54 3.05
N THR A 631 15.31 21.75 3.22
CA THR A 631 15.87 22.29 4.45
C THR A 631 15.54 23.78 4.61
N SER A 632 15.75 24.33 5.81
CA SER A 632 15.55 25.75 6.09
C SER A 632 16.44 26.68 5.24
N THR A 633 17.51 26.14 4.62
CA THR A 633 18.35 26.88 3.66
C THR A 633 17.75 26.93 2.25
N GLY A 634 16.61 26.27 2.02
CA GLY A 634 15.98 26.17 0.71
C GLY A 634 16.51 25.04 -0.19
N ARG A 635 17.50 24.26 0.27
CA ARG A 635 18.06 23.14 -0.49
C ARG A 635 17.13 21.94 -0.41
N GLN A 636 16.69 21.43 -1.56
CA GLN A 636 15.81 20.26 -1.67
C GLN A 636 16.63 18.97 -1.79
N PHE A 637 16.20 17.95 -1.06
CA PHE A 637 16.76 16.60 -1.10
C PHE A 637 15.70 15.61 -1.58
N VAL A 638 16.12 14.64 -2.39
CA VAL A 638 15.30 13.49 -2.81
C VAL A 638 16.01 12.23 -2.34
N LEU A 639 15.34 11.44 -1.49
CA LEU A 639 15.90 10.25 -0.87
C LEU A 639 15.27 8.99 -1.43
N ILE A 640 16.10 7.93 -1.53
CA ILE A 640 15.63 6.60 -1.89
C ILE A 640 16.46 5.52 -1.19
N ALA A 641 15.79 4.50 -0.65
CA ALA A 641 16.45 3.31 -0.11
C ALA A 641 16.68 2.27 -1.23
N THR A 642 17.83 1.62 -1.17
CA THR A 642 18.31 0.68 -2.19
C THR A 642 18.91 -0.57 -1.57
N GLY A 643 18.97 -1.65 -2.34
CA GLY A 643 19.72 -2.84 -2.01
C GLY A 643 19.03 -3.80 -1.03
N SER A 644 19.73 -4.87 -0.73
CA SER A 644 19.30 -5.93 0.17
C SER A 644 20.50 -6.60 0.85
N GLY A 645 20.23 -7.37 1.90
CA GLY A 645 21.30 -8.04 2.63
C GLY A 645 22.29 -7.04 3.20
N ARG A 646 23.56 -7.17 2.89
CA ARG A 646 24.64 -6.26 3.35
C ARG A 646 24.84 -5.02 2.47
N ASN A 647 24.18 -4.95 1.31
CA ASN A 647 24.36 -3.90 0.31
C ASN A 647 23.24 -2.87 0.36
N GLN A 648 22.88 -2.45 1.57
CA GLN A 648 21.78 -1.50 1.79
C GLN A 648 22.31 -0.08 1.85
N GLU A 649 21.64 0.84 1.17
CA GLU A 649 21.97 2.26 1.18
C GLU A 649 20.71 3.11 1.21
N LEU A 650 20.74 4.20 1.98
CA LEU A 650 19.85 5.33 1.82
C LEU A 650 20.62 6.41 1.08
N VAL A 651 20.21 6.72 -0.15
CA VAL A 651 20.89 7.68 -1.02
C VAL A 651 20.08 8.97 -1.08
N ALA A 652 20.72 10.10 -0.85
CA ALA A 652 20.14 11.44 -0.95
C ALA A 652 20.75 12.19 -2.14
N PHE A 653 19.87 12.64 -3.04
CA PHE A 653 20.22 13.52 -4.14
C PHE A 653 19.84 14.96 -3.81
N ALA A 654 20.71 15.93 -4.14
CA ALA A 654 20.43 17.36 -4.02
C ALA A 654 21.18 18.15 -5.08
N PRO A 655 20.76 19.39 -5.38
CA PRO A 655 21.61 20.33 -6.12
C PRO A 655 22.91 20.62 -5.35
N PRO A 656 23.99 21.03 -6.02
CA PRO A 656 25.18 21.54 -5.34
C PRO A 656 24.86 22.68 -4.38
N GLU A 657 25.74 22.90 -3.38
CA GLU A 657 25.64 24.02 -2.44
C GLU A 657 25.86 25.36 -3.13
#